data_1d1620f693e9f2c9f6c2ed6a7ed4aca5
#
_entry.id   1d1620f693e9f2c9f6c2ed6a7ed4aca5
#
_cell.length_a   1.000
_cell.length_b   1.000
_cell.length_c   1.000
_cell.angle_alpha   90.00
_cell.angle_beta   90.00
_cell.angle_gamma   90.00
#
_symmetry.space_group_name_H-M   'P 1'
#
loop_
_entity.id
_entity.type
_entity.pdbx_description
1 polymer ?
#
loop_
_entity_poly.entity_id
_entity_poly.type
_entity_poly.pdbx_seq_one_letter_code
_entity_poly.pdbx_strand_id
1 'polypeptide(L)'
;GLFAARTRANGEFNRIMAFNFIPRTIGILRDVFRFISLEDPPKSLQIIVDDIAELLWVTEVKKILDEYYQSGRGNDPIIHFYETFLSTYDPGIREKRGVYYTPEPVVNYIVKSIHSILKTHFNLSDGLANQEVKLLDPAGGTLTFPAKAINLAADEYSSKYGKGGLHQWIKNHILNNFHAFELMMAPYAIGHLKMGFIIDEMGYKLADDERFKLYLTNTLEMEEIKQIAIPGISSLSEESHLAGKVKKEQPILVIFGNPPYSGISSNANEWTEKLLKEDIDGCQSYYKVDDKPLGEKKVWLQDDYVKFLRFAQWKIQKTGFGIVGMITNHSYLDNPTFRGMRQSLLKTFDEIYILDLHGNSLKKETTPEGGKDENVFDIRQGVAIALFIKNKDKKEPSIFHADLYGLRVGKYDWLDGNEFKVENYTELKPISPWHFFIPRDVSKIQRYLKWKKINEIFPVNVTGIVTARDKFVIGFDKNEIRNRMLQFKNLSLSDEIIKEAFKLKDTRGWKLSLARIRLSEDENWDTYYQKILYRPFDIRYIYYTENMVDWGRPEIMRHMLKENIGIICNRQIKSFILNQFWISDSIIDYHILETSNASAYLYPLYLYADEQKKNLLNHNKTEKEPNIDPLVFKKLEENYKQIPTPEEILYYIYGIFYSNIYRGTYAEFLKIDFPHIPFTVDENLFCEMGKLGKQLADLHLLKSPLLDIPVARYQGEGDNDRIEKIDYQESEQRIYINSEKYFEVITPEVWNYHIGGYQVLQKYLKDRKGRIMEDAPHYCRIVTALQKTIEIQKQIDILHPEIEKDLIVF
;
A
#
# COMPACT_ATOMS: atom_id res chain seq x y z
N GLY A 1 34.10 12.79 -5.07
CA GLY A 1 35.42 13.04 -4.47
C GLY A 1 36.31 13.90 -5.34
N LEU A 2 36.78 13.39 -6.51
CA LEU A 2 37.65 14.14 -7.41
C LEU A 2 37.06 15.49 -7.84
N PHE A 3 35.80 15.54 -8.20
CA PHE A 3 35.09 16.77 -8.53
C PHE A 3 35.15 17.78 -7.37
N ALA A 4 34.92 17.33 -6.15
CA ALA A 4 35.02 18.15 -4.94
C ALA A 4 36.43 18.64 -4.65
N ALA A 5 37.41 17.82 -4.83
CA ALA A 5 38.82 18.22 -4.71
C ALA A 5 39.16 19.29 -5.77
N ARG A 6 38.68 19.13 -7.01
CA ARG A 6 38.90 20.11 -8.12
C ARG A 6 38.32 21.47 -7.84
N THR A 7 37.12 21.56 -7.23
CA THR A 7 36.52 22.87 -6.88
C THR A 7 37.35 23.67 -5.90
N ARG A 8 38.18 23.01 -5.09
CA ARG A 8 39.08 23.65 -4.11
C ARG A 8 40.50 23.86 -4.62
N ALA A 9 40.88 23.17 -5.71
CA ALA A 9 42.20 23.26 -6.30
C ALA A 9 42.36 24.52 -7.16
N ASN A 10 43.45 25.25 -7.01
CA ASN A 10 43.86 26.36 -7.87
C ASN A 10 45.11 25.90 -8.65
N GLY A 11 45.00 25.70 -9.97
CA GLY A 11 46.10 25.30 -10.83
C GLY A 11 46.05 23.81 -11.23
N GLU A 12 47.22 23.21 -11.39
CA GLU A 12 47.35 21.79 -11.78
C GLU A 12 46.57 20.88 -10.87
N PHE A 13 45.92 19.86 -11.47
CA PHE A 13 45.13 18.90 -10.77
C PHE A 13 45.37 17.49 -11.32
N ASN A 14 45.65 16.58 -10.43
CA ASN A 14 45.81 15.16 -10.74
C ASN A 14 45.32 14.30 -9.56
N ARG A 15 45.29 13.01 -9.74
CA ARG A 15 44.87 12.03 -8.73
C ARG A 15 45.61 12.21 -7.40
N ILE A 16 46.91 12.37 -7.42
CA ILE A 16 47.74 12.50 -6.21
C ILE A 16 47.45 13.83 -5.49
N MET A 17 47.34 14.91 -6.23
CA MET A 17 47.02 16.23 -5.66
C MET A 17 45.62 16.30 -5.07
N ALA A 18 44.66 15.54 -5.63
CA ALA A 18 43.27 15.54 -5.14
C ALA A 18 43.17 15.19 -3.64
N PHE A 19 44.04 14.32 -3.13
CA PHE A 19 44.06 13.96 -1.71
C PHE A 19 44.29 15.14 -0.77
N ASN A 20 45.06 16.15 -1.18
CA ASN A 20 45.35 17.33 -0.38
C ASN A 20 44.14 18.25 -0.20
N PHE A 21 43.15 18.14 -1.08
CA PHE A 21 41.93 18.95 -1.05
C PHE A 21 40.75 18.26 -0.35
N ILE A 22 40.95 17.01 0.11
CA ILE A 22 39.93 16.33 0.92
C ILE A 22 40.07 16.79 2.38
N PRO A 23 38.95 17.27 2.99
CA PRO A 23 38.97 17.74 4.38
C PRO A 23 39.46 16.67 5.36
N ARG A 24 40.29 17.04 6.32
CA ARG A 24 40.86 16.13 7.33
C ARG A 24 39.81 15.56 8.25
N THR A 25 38.73 16.28 8.47
CA THR A 25 37.60 15.93 9.36
C THR A 25 36.68 14.84 8.81
N ILE A 26 36.78 14.54 7.51
CA ILE A 26 35.98 13.46 6.88
C ILE A 26 36.92 12.23 6.71
N GLY A 27 37.23 11.57 7.83
CA GLY A 27 38.21 10.51 7.89
C GLY A 27 37.97 9.41 6.87
N ILE A 28 36.73 8.95 6.71
CA ILE A 28 36.41 7.87 5.79
C ILE A 28 36.61 8.25 4.31
N LEU A 29 36.31 9.47 3.88
CA LEU A 29 36.64 9.93 2.53
C LEU A 29 38.11 10.05 2.34
N ARG A 30 38.83 10.48 3.35
CA ARG A 30 40.27 10.60 3.33
C ARG A 30 40.96 9.24 3.23
N ASP A 31 40.44 8.21 3.89
CA ASP A 31 40.93 6.85 3.80
C ASP A 31 40.74 6.27 2.39
N VAL A 32 39.56 6.46 1.79
CA VAL A 32 39.29 6.06 0.39
C VAL A 32 40.22 6.79 -0.58
N PHE A 33 40.42 8.11 -0.39
CA PHE A 33 41.31 8.89 -1.26
C PHE A 33 42.77 8.58 -1.02
N ARG A 34 43.18 8.18 0.17
CA ARG A 34 44.53 7.69 0.44
C ARG A 34 44.80 6.42 -0.39
N PHE A 35 43.88 5.45 -0.36
CA PHE A 35 43.96 4.25 -1.17
C PHE A 35 44.09 4.54 -2.67
N ILE A 36 43.21 5.43 -3.19
CA ILE A 36 43.19 5.76 -4.61
C ILE A 36 44.40 6.57 -5.05
N SER A 37 44.88 7.49 -4.20
CA SER A 37 45.85 8.52 -4.59
C SER A 37 47.27 8.20 -4.19
N LEU A 38 47.49 7.56 -3.04
CA LEU A 38 48.83 7.38 -2.43
C LEU A 38 49.26 5.91 -2.32
N GLU A 39 48.32 4.96 -2.38
CA GLU A 39 48.63 3.54 -2.39
C GLU A 39 48.64 2.98 -3.83
N ASP A 40 48.89 1.70 -4.03
CA ASP A 40 48.90 1.04 -5.35
C ASP A 40 47.54 0.36 -5.66
N PRO A 41 46.50 1.11 -6.08
CA PRO A 41 45.23 0.49 -6.48
C PRO A 41 45.42 -0.31 -7.78
N PRO A 42 44.48 -1.25 -8.08
CA PRO A 42 44.52 -2.00 -9.33
C PRO A 42 44.67 -1.09 -10.55
N LYS A 43 45.52 -1.47 -11.52
CA LYS A 43 45.80 -0.64 -12.72
C LYS A 43 44.57 -0.19 -13.46
N SER A 44 43.53 -1.01 -13.55
CA SER A 44 42.24 -0.64 -14.17
C SER A 44 41.52 0.52 -13.45
N LEU A 45 41.62 0.56 -12.11
CA LEU A 45 41.05 1.65 -11.31
C LEU A 45 41.92 2.90 -11.42
N GLN A 46 43.26 2.76 -11.45
CA GLN A 46 44.16 3.90 -11.65
C GLN A 46 43.85 4.65 -12.96
N ILE A 47 43.78 3.93 -14.09
CA ILE A 47 43.48 4.50 -15.42
C ILE A 47 42.20 5.31 -15.36
N ILE A 48 41.11 4.72 -14.84
CA ILE A 48 39.81 5.41 -14.76
C ILE A 48 39.89 6.69 -13.91
N VAL A 49 40.58 6.64 -12.79
CA VAL A 49 40.72 7.75 -11.86
C VAL A 49 41.61 8.86 -12.45
N ASP A 50 42.69 8.50 -13.16
CA ASP A 50 43.59 9.43 -13.84
C ASP A 50 42.86 10.11 -15.01
N ASP A 51 42.11 9.39 -15.83
CA ASP A 51 41.29 9.93 -16.93
C ASP A 51 40.25 10.97 -16.40
N ILE A 52 39.58 10.63 -15.28
CA ILE A 52 38.61 11.57 -14.64
C ILE A 52 39.34 12.80 -14.10
N ALA A 53 40.52 12.66 -13.50
CA ALA A 53 41.31 13.75 -12.95
C ALA A 53 41.81 14.67 -14.07
N GLU A 54 42.27 14.14 -15.21
CA GLU A 54 42.66 14.90 -16.39
C GLU A 54 41.50 15.67 -17.00
N LEU A 55 40.34 15.02 -17.15
CA LEU A 55 39.14 15.70 -17.61
C LEU A 55 38.74 16.87 -16.70
N LEU A 56 38.78 16.67 -15.39
CA LEU A 56 38.49 17.72 -14.41
C LEU A 56 39.55 18.84 -14.40
N TRP A 57 40.80 18.54 -14.72
CA TRP A 57 41.85 19.54 -14.82
C TRP A 57 41.60 20.53 -15.96
N VAL A 58 41.25 20.01 -17.15
CA VAL A 58 40.96 20.87 -18.31
C VAL A 58 39.59 21.55 -18.26
N THR A 59 38.74 21.19 -17.30
CA THR A 59 37.37 21.70 -17.13
C THR A 59 37.37 22.88 -16.15
N GLU A 60 36.74 24.00 -16.55
CA GLU A 60 36.49 25.16 -15.69
C GLU A 60 35.33 24.91 -14.73
N VAL A 61 35.49 23.97 -13.80
CA VAL A 61 34.41 23.50 -12.91
C VAL A 61 33.75 24.64 -12.14
N LYS A 62 34.53 25.60 -11.63
CA LYS A 62 34.01 26.77 -10.91
C LYS A 62 33.06 27.59 -11.79
N LYS A 63 33.46 27.86 -13.02
CA LYS A 63 32.66 28.65 -13.95
C LYS A 63 31.34 27.95 -14.32
N ILE A 64 31.41 26.65 -14.53
CA ILE A 64 30.20 25.84 -14.79
C ILE A 64 29.24 25.92 -13.61
N LEU A 65 29.72 25.84 -12.39
CA LEU A 65 28.89 25.96 -11.18
C LEU A 65 28.29 27.36 -11.06
N ASP A 66 29.10 28.39 -11.25
CA ASP A 66 28.66 29.80 -11.18
C ASP A 66 27.59 30.12 -12.25
N GLU A 67 27.78 29.68 -13.49
CA GLU A 67 26.80 29.85 -14.58
C GLU A 67 25.49 29.12 -14.30
N TYR A 68 25.56 27.94 -13.69
CA TYR A 68 24.37 27.17 -13.30
C TYR A 68 23.58 27.86 -12.19
N TYR A 69 24.27 28.34 -11.15
CA TYR A 69 23.63 29.09 -10.06
C TYR A 69 23.01 30.42 -10.56
N GLN A 70 23.69 31.14 -11.49
CA GLN A 70 23.16 32.38 -12.07
C GLN A 70 21.97 32.16 -12.99
N SER A 71 21.81 30.99 -13.60
CA SER A 71 20.70 30.69 -14.53
C SER A 71 19.33 30.56 -13.89
N GLY A 72 19.23 30.64 -12.56
CA GLY A 72 17.96 30.72 -11.81
C GLY A 72 17.08 29.46 -11.91
N ARG A 73 17.62 28.34 -12.36
CA ARG A 73 16.86 27.09 -12.56
C ARG A 73 16.59 26.28 -11.29
N GLY A 74 16.63 26.90 -10.12
CA GLY A 74 16.05 26.36 -8.88
C GLY A 74 16.52 25.01 -8.35
N ASN A 75 17.30 24.25 -9.10
CA ASN A 75 17.78 22.93 -8.70
C ASN A 75 19.28 22.98 -8.38
N ASP A 76 19.68 22.45 -7.23
CA ASP A 76 21.08 22.28 -6.86
C ASP A 76 21.82 21.41 -7.92
N PRO A 77 22.86 21.96 -8.61
CA PRO A 77 23.50 21.26 -9.71
C PRO A 77 24.20 19.96 -9.30
N ILE A 78 24.67 19.90 -8.06
CA ILE A 78 25.34 18.71 -7.51
C ILE A 78 24.33 17.59 -7.29
N ILE A 79 23.15 17.92 -6.83
CA ILE A 79 22.06 16.98 -6.64
C ILE A 79 21.55 16.48 -7.99
N HIS A 80 21.32 17.38 -8.94
CA HIS A 80 20.82 17.00 -10.27
C HIS A 80 21.81 16.07 -10.99
N PHE A 81 23.11 16.34 -10.91
CA PHE A 81 24.15 15.47 -11.41
C PHE A 81 24.12 14.09 -10.77
N TYR A 82 24.03 14.02 -9.46
CA TYR A 82 23.99 12.75 -8.71
C TYR A 82 22.75 11.92 -9.05
N GLU A 83 21.59 12.54 -9.17
CA GLU A 83 20.33 11.85 -9.53
C GLU A 83 20.32 11.31 -10.94
N THR A 84 20.77 12.12 -11.88
CA THR A 84 20.91 11.70 -13.28
C THR A 84 21.91 10.56 -13.40
N PHE A 85 23.02 10.62 -12.63
CA PHE A 85 23.99 9.55 -12.56
C PHE A 85 23.40 8.27 -11.97
N LEU A 86 22.72 8.33 -10.81
CA LEU A 86 22.08 7.15 -10.18
C LEU A 86 20.98 6.54 -11.02
N SER A 87 20.16 7.35 -11.65
CA SER A 87 19.07 6.86 -12.51
C SER A 87 19.57 6.10 -13.72
N THR A 88 20.77 6.45 -14.20
CA THR A 88 21.42 5.84 -15.37
C THR A 88 22.29 4.66 -14.99
N TYR A 89 22.99 4.74 -13.84
CA TYR A 89 24.02 3.75 -13.43
C TYR A 89 23.40 2.52 -12.76
N ASP A 90 22.43 2.69 -11.84
CA ASP A 90 21.77 1.57 -11.16
C ASP A 90 20.33 1.89 -10.73
N PRO A 91 19.39 1.82 -11.69
CA PRO A 91 17.98 2.04 -11.39
C PRO A 91 17.40 0.99 -10.41
N GLY A 92 17.98 -0.21 -10.36
CA GLY A 92 17.51 -1.29 -9.49
C GLY A 92 17.86 -1.08 -8.01
N ILE A 93 19.00 -0.49 -7.69
CA ILE A 93 19.35 -0.11 -6.31
C ILE A 93 18.47 1.05 -5.83
N ARG A 94 18.18 2.03 -6.70
CA ARG A 94 17.29 3.15 -6.41
C ARG A 94 15.91 2.66 -5.98
N GLU A 95 15.31 1.76 -6.74
CA GLU A 95 13.97 1.20 -6.48
C GLU A 95 13.96 0.31 -5.22
N LYS A 96 14.96 -0.58 -5.06
CA LYS A 96 15.05 -1.49 -3.91
C LYS A 96 15.27 -0.79 -2.57
N ARG A 97 15.95 0.34 -2.56
CA ARG A 97 16.23 1.12 -1.34
C ARG A 97 15.23 2.24 -1.09
N GLY A 98 14.27 2.47 -2.02
CA GLY A 98 13.24 3.49 -1.87
C GLY A 98 13.81 4.92 -1.77
N VAL A 99 15.00 5.16 -2.35
CA VAL A 99 15.67 6.46 -2.28
C VAL A 99 15.16 7.35 -3.39
N TYR A 100 14.29 8.30 -3.03
CA TYR A 100 13.73 9.28 -3.94
C TYR A 100 14.13 10.68 -3.49
N TYR A 101 14.53 11.51 -4.45
CA TYR A 101 14.78 12.92 -4.20
C TYR A 101 13.51 13.62 -3.72
N THR A 102 13.65 14.42 -2.68
CA THR A 102 12.52 15.20 -2.17
C THR A 102 12.42 16.51 -2.93
N PRO A 103 11.30 16.78 -3.63
CA PRO A 103 11.09 18.02 -4.33
C PRO A 103 11.23 19.23 -3.39
N GLU A 104 11.88 20.27 -3.87
CA GLU A 104 12.15 21.47 -3.07
C GLU A 104 10.90 22.09 -2.43
N PRO A 105 9.73 22.19 -3.12
CA PRO A 105 8.50 22.69 -2.51
C PRO A 105 8.06 21.92 -1.26
N VAL A 106 8.23 20.60 -1.25
CA VAL A 106 7.93 19.75 -0.08
C VAL A 106 8.86 20.06 1.09
N VAL A 107 10.16 20.18 0.80
CA VAL A 107 11.17 20.56 1.81
C VAL A 107 10.89 21.94 2.37
N ASN A 108 10.58 22.90 1.49
CA ASN A 108 10.25 24.28 1.86
C ASN A 108 9.06 24.33 2.82
N TYR A 109 7.98 23.62 2.49
CA TYR A 109 6.79 23.58 3.34
C TYR A 109 7.11 23.01 4.73
N ILE A 110 7.76 21.86 4.81
CA ILE A 110 8.07 21.21 6.09
C ILE A 110 9.00 22.08 6.95
N VAL A 111 10.07 22.62 6.37
CA VAL A 111 11.05 23.41 7.11
C VAL A 111 10.48 24.74 7.59
N LYS A 112 9.73 25.46 6.73
CA LYS A 112 9.01 26.69 7.12
C LYS A 112 7.98 26.41 8.21
N SER A 113 7.23 25.33 8.08
CA SER A 113 6.22 24.92 9.08
C SER A 113 6.84 24.63 10.44
N ILE A 114 7.95 23.89 10.49
CA ILE A 114 8.67 23.61 11.74
C ILE A 114 9.20 24.93 12.34
N HIS A 115 9.75 25.82 11.52
CA HIS A 115 10.25 27.12 11.97
C HIS A 115 9.13 27.96 12.60
N SER A 116 7.95 28.00 11.98
CA SER A 116 6.76 28.66 12.50
C SER A 116 6.26 28.02 13.81
N ILE A 117 6.18 26.68 13.88
CA ILE A 117 5.76 25.96 15.08
C ILE A 117 6.71 26.19 16.24
N LEU A 118 8.03 26.23 16.03
CA LEU A 118 9.00 26.55 17.08
C LEU A 118 8.72 27.92 17.71
N LYS A 119 8.33 28.92 16.90
CA LYS A 119 7.95 30.24 17.37
C LYS A 119 6.64 30.27 18.16
N THR A 120 5.63 29.55 17.64
CA THR A 120 4.24 29.64 18.16
C THR A 120 3.95 28.67 19.29
N HIS A 121 4.46 27.44 19.24
CA HIS A 121 4.15 26.37 20.22
C HIS A 121 5.24 26.23 21.29
N PHE A 122 6.51 26.58 20.98
CA PHE A 122 7.64 26.42 21.90
C PHE A 122 8.17 27.73 22.45
N ASN A 123 7.60 28.88 22.04
CA ASN A 123 8.02 30.21 22.43
C ASN A 123 9.49 30.52 22.08
N LEU A 124 10.05 29.85 21.06
CA LEU A 124 11.38 30.09 20.54
C LEU A 124 11.30 31.15 19.43
N SER A 125 11.36 32.44 19.80
CA SER A 125 11.11 33.59 18.91
C SER A 125 11.94 33.57 17.63
N ASP A 126 13.12 32.92 17.66
CA ASP A 126 14.04 32.84 16.52
C ASP A 126 13.84 31.57 15.70
N GLY A 127 12.86 30.70 16.07
CA GLY A 127 12.57 29.47 15.40
C GLY A 127 13.82 28.57 15.29
N LEU A 128 14.17 28.13 14.09
CA LEU A 128 15.36 27.28 13.84
C LEU A 128 16.70 28.00 14.15
N ALA A 129 16.72 29.35 14.25
CA ALA A 129 17.92 30.08 14.59
C ALA A 129 18.23 30.09 16.10
N ASN A 130 17.28 29.63 16.93
CA ASN A 130 17.47 29.58 18.37
C ASN A 130 18.48 28.48 18.75
N GLN A 131 19.48 28.84 19.58
CA GLN A 131 20.57 27.92 19.95
C GLN A 131 20.14 26.71 20.82
N GLU A 132 18.94 26.71 21.36
CA GLU A 132 18.36 25.57 22.05
C GLU A 132 17.89 24.46 21.09
N VAL A 133 17.68 24.78 19.82
CA VAL A 133 17.18 23.85 18.81
C VAL A 133 18.27 22.88 18.41
N LYS A 134 18.12 21.62 18.81
CA LYS A 134 18.91 20.50 18.29
C LYS A 134 18.09 19.72 17.26
N LEU A 135 18.65 19.54 16.08
CA LEU A 135 17.99 19.03 14.91
C LEU A 135 18.62 17.73 14.44
N LEU A 136 17.80 16.79 13.97
CA LEU A 136 18.23 15.54 13.36
C LEU A 136 17.45 15.26 12.07
N ASP A 137 18.19 15.04 10.97
CA ASP A 137 17.69 14.35 9.78
C ASP A 137 18.14 12.88 9.80
N PRO A 138 17.25 11.92 10.09
CA PRO A 138 17.64 10.52 10.23
C PRO A 138 17.84 9.81 8.88
N ALA A 139 17.51 10.45 7.75
CA ALA A 139 17.62 9.93 6.39
C ALA A 139 18.14 11.03 5.45
N GLY A 140 19.30 11.57 5.77
CA GLY A 140 19.81 12.85 5.25
C GLY A 140 19.99 12.93 3.74
N GLY A 141 20.24 11.79 3.08
CA GLY A 141 20.53 11.78 1.64
C GLY A 141 21.64 12.78 1.28
N THR A 142 21.34 13.68 0.35
CA THR A 142 22.20 14.78 -0.05
C THR A 142 21.99 16.06 0.80
N LEU A 143 21.37 15.93 1.96
CA LEU A 143 21.14 17.00 2.93
C LEU A 143 20.24 18.16 2.43
N THR A 144 19.18 17.87 1.69
CA THR A 144 18.27 18.91 1.19
C THR A 144 17.50 19.59 2.33
N PHE A 145 17.00 18.83 3.30
CA PHE A 145 16.32 19.37 4.48
C PHE A 145 17.26 20.19 5.37
N PRO A 146 18.43 19.68 5.81
CA PRO A 146 19.37 20.47 6.60
C PRO A 146 19.84 21.74 5.90
N ALA A 147 20.10 21.70 4.58
CA ALA A 147 20.51 22.86 3.80
C ALA A 147 19.45 23.99 3.86
N LYS A 148 18.18 23.63 3.62
CA LYS A 148 17.07 24.59 3.70
C LYS A 148 16.90 25.14 5.12
N ALA A 149 17.02 24.29 6.14
CA ALA A 149 16.93 24.71 7.53
C ALA A 149 18.04 25.67 7.92
N ILE A 150 19.28 25.45 7.48
CA ILE A 150 20.43 26.33 7.72
C ILE A 150 20.21 27.67 7.07
N ASN A 151 19.80 27.72 5.80
CA ASN A 151 19.57 28.96 5.08
C ASN A 151 18.47 29.80 5.79
N LEU A 152 17.34 29.19 6.10
CA LEU A 152 16.24 29.86 6.79
C LEU A 152 16.66 30.37 8.18
N ALA A 153 17.42 29.59 8.94
CA ALA A 153 17.92 29.97 10.24
C ALA A 153 18.94 31.12 10.15
N ALA A 154 19.86 31.12 9.16
CA ALA A 154 20.83 32.18 8.95
C ALA A 154 20.17 33.48 8.50
N ASP A 155 19.14 33.41 7.67
CA ASP A 155 18.34 34.55 7.25
C ASP A 155 17.59 35.17 8.43
N GLU A 156 16.95 34.37 9.27
CA GLU A 156 16.29 34.81 10.50
C GLU A 156 17.28 35.47 11.45
N TYR A 157 18.44 34.84 11.71
CA TYR A 157 19.49 35.40 12.55
C TYR A 157 19.99 36.76 12.02
N SER A 158 20.35 36.78 10.71
CA SER A 158 20.92 37.98 10.09
C SER A 158 19.92 39.14 10.03
N SER A 159 18.64 38.85 9.81
CA SER A 159 17.59 39.89 9.78
C SER A 159 17.35 40.51 11.15
N LYS A 160 17.45 39.74 12.24
CA LYS A 160 17.22 40.22 13.61
C LYS A 160 18.46 40.82 14.26
N TYR A 161 19.62 40.22 14.09
CA TYR A 161 20.82 40.53 14.85
C TYR A 161 21.96 41.07 13.98
N GLY A 162 21.79 41.16 12.68
CA GLY A 162 22.84 41.56 11.74
C GLY A 162 23.88 40.45 11.51
N LYS A 163 24.79 40.69 10.57
CA LYS A 163 25.81 39.71 10.15
C LYS A 163 27.07 39.65 11.02
N GLY A 164 27.27 40.60 11.94
CA GLY A 164 28.50 40.72 12.75
C GLY A 164 28.79 39.49 13.64
N GLY A 165 27.76 38.88 14.19
CA GLY A 165 27.85 37.69 15.04
C GLY A 165 27.65 36.35 14.30
N LEU A 166 27.39 36.36 12.98
CA LEU A 166 26.97 35.18 12.22
C LEU A 166 28.00 34.03 12.27
N HIS A 167 29.29 34.34 12.19
CA HIS A 167 30.36 33.35 12.26
C HIS A 167 30.36 32.57 13.58
N GLN A 168 30.27 33.29 14.71
CA GLN A 168 30.24 32.67 16.01
C GLN A 168 28.93 31.86 16.21
N TRP A 169 27.83 32.36 15.69
CA TRP A 169 26.55 31.66 15.72
C TRP A 169 26.59 30.37 14.87
N ILE A 170 27.15 30.40 13.65
CA ILE A 170 27.36 29.18 12.82
C ILE A 170 28.15 28.15 13.61
N LYS A 171 29.28 28.55 14.19
CA LYS A 171 30.12 27.65 14.99
C LYS A 171 29.37 27.05 16.17
N ASN A 172 28.70 27.89 16.97
CA ASN A 172 28.09 27.47 18.23
C ASN A 172 26.75 26.77 18.03
N HIS A 173 26.01 27.06 16.94
CA HIS A 173 24.68 26.52 16.71
C HIS A 173 24.67 25.52 15.56
N ILE A 174 24.96 25.94 14.34
CA ILE A 174 24.83 25.04 13.17
C ILE A 174 25.75 23.83 13.28
N LEU A 175 27.04 24.05 13.53
CA LEU A 175 28.03 22.96 13.63
C LEU A 175 27.88 22.11 14.89
N ASN A 176 27.19 22.60 15.94
CA ASN A 176 27.03 21.86 17.18
C ASN A 176 25.68 21.16 17.32
N ASN A 177 24.60 21.73 16.78
CA ASN A 177 23.25 21.31 17.07
C ASN A 177 22.52 20.66 15.88
N PHE A 178 23.05 20.77 14.66
CA PHE A 178 22.43 20.19 13.48
C PHE A 178 23.11 18.87 13.12
N HIS A 179 22.34 17.78 13.13
CA HIS A 179 22.82 16.43 12.89
C HIS A 179 22.11 15.79 11.72
N ALA A 180 22.78 14.89 11.02
CA ALA A 180 22.17 14.05 10.00
C ALA A 180 22.82 12.67 9.96
N PHE A 181 22.01 11.65 9.58
CA PHE A 181 22.47 10.30 9.35
C PHE A 181 22.27 9.92 7.88
N GLU A 182 23.28 9.26 7.32
CA GLU A 182 23.21 8.71 5.97
C GLU A 182 23.84 7.31 5.94
N LEU A 183 23.18 6.39 5.23
CA LEU A 183 23.62 5.00 5.12
C LEU A 183 24.65 4.80 4.00
N MET A 184 24.49 5.57 2.91
CA MET A 184 25.27 5.35 1.69
C MET A 184 26.42 6.35 1.59
N MET A 185 27.61 5.85 1.19
CA MET A 185 28.82 6.63 1.07
C MET A 185 28.70 7.79 0.06
N ALA A 186 28.02 7.61 -1.05
CA ALA A 186 27.96 8.63 -2.09
C ALA A 186 27.15 9.86 -1.67
N PRO A 187 25.88 9.73 -1.18
CA PRO A 187 25.15 10.86 -0.62
C PRO A 187 25.86 11.50 0.58
N TYR A 188 26.47 10.68 1.46
CA TYR A 188 27.29 11.16 2.58
C TYR A 188 28.40 12.10 2.10
N ALA A 189 29.17 11.70 1.09
CA ALA A 189 30.24 12.52 0.53
C ALA A 189 29.71 13.83 -0.10
N ILE A 190 28.60 13.74 -0.83
CA ILE A 190 27.94 14.89 -1.45
C ILE A 190 27.36 15.83 -0.40
N GLY A 191 26.73 15.29 0.64
CA GLY A 191 26.19 16.06 1.74
C GLY A 191 27.26 16.90 2.44
N HIS A 192 28.43 16.34 2.76
CA HIS A 192 29.53 17.09 3.32
C HIS A 192 30.02 18.22 2.40
N LEU A 193 30.11 17.94 1.11
CA LEU A 193 30.51 18.95 0.13
C LEU A 193 29.52 20.11 0.06
N LYS A 194 28.23 19.78 -0.05
CA LYS A 194 27.13 20.73 -0.10
C LYS A 194 27.12 21.64 1.14
N MET A 195 27.23 21.02 2.33
CA MET A 195 27.27 21.79 3.57
C MET A 195 28.50 22.71 3.64
N GLY A 196 29.65 22.22 3.17
CA GLY A 196 30.87 23.07 3.09
C GLY A 196 30.66 24.28 2.20
N PHE A 197 29.99 24.16 1.05
CA PHE A 197 29.70 25.28 0.16
C PHE A 197 28.69 26.28 0.80
N ILE A 198 27.58 25.78 1.35
CA ILE A 198 26.57 26.64 1.97
C ILE A 198 27.19 27.47 3.12
N ILE A 199 28.00 26.84 3.94
CA ILE A 199 28.67 27.52 5.06
C ILE A 199 29.72 28.55 4.57
N ASP A 200 30.47 28.24 3.49
CA ASP A 200 31.43 29.14 2.87
C ASP A 200 30.73 30.37 2.21
N GLU A 201 29.59 30.14 1.54
CA GLU A 201 28.73 31.21 1.00
C GLU A 201 28.23 32.20 2.08
N MET A 202 28.01 31.71 3.32
CA MET A 202 27.69 32.54 4.48
C MET A 202 28.93 33.29 5.04
N GLY A 203 30.09 33.13 4.41
CA GLY A 203 31.34 33.74 4.78
C GLY A 203 32.14 33.01 5.87
N TYR A 204 31.67 31.84 6.34
CA TYR A 204 32.35 31.06 7.36
C TYR A 204 33.21 29.97 6.74
N LYS A 205 34.52 30.06 6.88
CA LYS A 205 35.46 29.01 6.45
C LYS A 205 35.66 27.99 7.56
N LEU A 206 35.28 26.74 7.28
CA LEU A 206 35.50 25.62 8.21
C LEU A 206 37.00 25.47 8.51
N ALA A 207 37.35 25.39 9.78
CA ALA A 207 38.70 25.05 10.20
C ALA A 207 39.01 23.57 9.90
N ASP A 208 40.30 23.21 9.98
CA ASP A 208 40.76 21.84 9.66
C ASP A 208 40.16 20.76 10.57
N ASP A 209 39.69 21.10 11.74
CA ASP A 209 39.04 20.26 12.76
C ASP A 209 37.50 20.40 12.82
N GLU A 210 36.92 21.24 11.97
CA GLU A 210 35.47 21.50 11.93
C GLU A 210 34.78 20.78 10.76
N ARG A 211 33.60 20.24 11.01
CA ARG A 211 32.72 19.68 9.98
C ARG A 211 31.25 19.81 10.36
N PHE A 212 30.36 19.77 9.38
CA PHE A 212 28.95 19.54 9.64
C PHE A 212 28.73 18.12 10.21
N LYS A 213 27.87 17.96 11.18
CA LYS A 213 27.63 16.68 11.88
C LYS A 213 26.76 15.71 11.08
N LEU A 214 27.22 15.36 9.90
CA LEU A 214 26.71 14.27 9.10
C LEU A 214 27.51 13.00 9.44
N TYR A 215 26.82 11.91 9.74
CA TYR A 215 27.41 10.63 10.13
C TYR A 215 27.03 9.52 9.17
N LEU A 216 28.02 8.72 8.75
CA LEU A 216 27.77 7.52 7.96
C LEU A 216 27.33 6.38 8.87
N THR A 217 26.01 6.13 8.91
CA THR A 217 25.43 5.16 9.83
C THR A 217 24.04 4.71 9.36
N ASN A 218 23.65 3.50 9.76
CA ASN A 218 22.27 3.06 9.67
C ASN A 218 21.46 3.62 10.86
N THR A 219 20.50 4.47 10.63
CA THR A 219 19.62 5.04 11.68
C THR A 219 18.93 3.98 12.52
N LEU A 220 18.53 2.89 11.88
CA LEU A 220 17.78 1.78 12.49
C LEU A 220 18.67 0.72 13.13
N GLU A 221 19.94 1.01 13.38
CA GLU A 221 20.89 0.13 14.02
C GLU A 221 21.49 0.81 15.24
N MET A 222 21.37 0.18 16.42
CA MET A 222 21.82 0.76 17.69
C MET A 222 23.14 0.18 18.16
N GLU A 223 23.60 -0.92 17.58
CA GLU A 223 24.90 -1.49 17.89
C GLU A 223 25.99 -0.63 17.25
N GLU A 224 26.99 -0.33 18.04
CA GLU A 224 28.19 0.37 17.56
C GLU A 224 29.18 -0.64 16.99
N ILE A 225 29.81 -0.31 15.87
CA ILE A 225 30.90 -1.11 15.34
C ILE A 225 32.04 -1.10 16.35
N LYS A 226 32.40 -2.27 16.87
CA LYS A 226 33.51 -2.41 17.82
C LYS A 226 34.77 -1.78 17.24
N GLN A 227 35.51 -1.04 18.04
CA GLN A 227 36.79 -0.44 17.63
C GLN A 227 37.77 -1.55 17.19
N ILE A 228 37.98 -1.65 15.90
CA ILE A 228 38.95 -2.54 15.31
C ILE A 228 40.11 -1.68 14.83
N ALA A 229 41.31 -1.90 15.39
CA ALA A 229 42.53 -1.15 15.05
C ALA A 229 43.09 -1.61 13.69
N ILE A 230 42.28 -1.71 12.64
CA ILE A 230 42.73 -1.98 11.28
C ILE A 230 42.79 -0.66 10.52
N PRO A 231 43.89 -0.28 9.86
CA PRO A 231 43.97 0.91 9.03
C PRO A 231 42.85 0.90 7.98
N GLY A 232 42.10 2.00 7.87
CA GLY A 232 40.94 2.12 6.94
C GLY A 232 39.58 1.74 7.53
N ILE A 233 39.51 1.09 8.71
CA ILE A 233 38.26 0.77 9.40
C ILE A 233 38.08 1.64 10.67
N SER A 234 39.11 2.29 11.13
CA SER A 234 39.09 3.15 12.33
C SER A 234 38.13 4.35 12.17
N SER A 235 38.11 4.96 11.00
CA SER A 235 37.21 6.11 10.73
C SER A 235 35.75 5.69 10.65
N LEU A 236 35.43 4.50 10.15
CA LEU A 236 34.06 3.97 10.18
C LEU A 236 33.58 3.67 11.61
N SER A 237 34.47 3.13 12.44
CA SER A 237 34.17 2.89 13.87
C SER A 237 33.98 4.20 14.63
N GLU A 238 34.73 5.26 14.34
CA GLU A 238 34.58 6.59 14.91
C GLU A 238 33.22 7.20 14.50
N GLU A 239 32.87 7.15 13.23
CA GLU A 239 31.56 7.61 12.73
C GLU A 239 30.42 6.89 13.44
N SER A 240 30.50 5.55 13.57
CA SER A 240 29.50 4.74 14.28
C SER A 240 29.36 5.14 15.75
N HIS A 241 30.48 5.39 16.44
CA HIS A 241 30.48 5.82 17.83
C HIS A 241 29.86 7.21 18.00
N LEU A 242 30.24 8.16 17.17
CA LEU A 242 29.70 9.52 17.22
C LEU A 242 28.19 9.55 16.91
N ALA A 243 27.76 8.77 15.91
CA ALA A 243 26.34 8.59 15.61
C ALA A 243 25.59 7.93 16.79
N GLY A 244 26.21 6.94 17.44
CA GLY A 244 25.66 6.25 18.62
C GLY A 244 25.37 7.23 19.76
N LYS A 245 26.25 8.19 20.02
CA LYS A 245 26.02 9.27 21.01
C LYS A 245 24.78 10.11 20.66
N VAL A 246 24.64 10.51 19.40
CA VAL A 246 23.45 11.28 18.96
C VAL A 246 22.18 10.47 19.11
N LYS A 247 22.18 9.18 18.70
CA LYS A 247 21.02 8.30 18.82
C LYS A 247 20.61 8.10 20.28
N LYS A 248 21.55 7.87 21.18
CA LYS A 248 21.29 7.44 22.56
C LYS A 248 21.16 8.62 23.53
N GLU A 249 22.00 9.63 23.41
CA GLU A 249 22.24 10.62 24.48
C GLU A 249 21.74 12.03 24.15
N GLN A 250 21.86 12.49 22.88
CA GLN A 250 21.51 13.87 22.56
C GLN A 250 20.00 14.14 22.65
N PRO A 251 19.55 15.17 23.37
CA PRO A 251 18.14 15.55 23.41
C PRO A 251 17.77 16.31 22.12
N ILE A 252 17.26 15.59 21.13
CA ILE A 252 16.84 16.16 19.85
C ILE A 252 15.45 16.78 20.00
N LEU A 253 15.31 18.04 19.61
CA LEU A 253 14.06 18.80 19.64
C LEU A 253 13.31 18.73 18.30
N VAL A 254 14.02 18.69 17.19
CA VAL A 254 13.45 18.69 15.85
C VAL A 254 13.96 17.50 15.07
N ILE A 255 13.03 16.71 14.50
CA ILE A 255 13.35 15.65 13.56
C ILE A 255 12.57 15.90 12.28
N PHE A 256 13.21 15.88 11.14
CA PHE A 256 12.57 16.01 9.85
C PHE A 256 13.22 15.09 8.82
N GLY A 257 12.55 14.87 7.68
CA GLY A 257 13.14 14.14 6.57
C GLY A 257 12.11 13.43 5.68
N ASN A 258 12.67 12.72 4.71
CA ASN A 258 11.95 11.82 3.82
C ASN A 258 12.55 10.42 3.97
N PRO A 259 12.03 9.58 4.88
CA PRO A 259 12.53 8.21 5.06
C PRO A 259 12.25 7.33 3.84
N PRO A 260 13.04 6.26 3.61
CA PRO A 260 12.85 5.38 2.47
C PRO A 260 11.53 4.59 2.54
N TYR A 261 10.89 4.36 1.36
CA TYR A 261 9.68 3.55 1.20
C TYR A 261 10.06 2.22 0.55
N SER A 262 10.44 1.22 1.34
CA SER A 262 11.00 -0.04 0.83
C SER A 262 9.96 -1.12 0.55
N GLY A 263 8.77 -1.01 1.12
CA GLY A 263 7.73 -2.06 1.10
C GLY A 263 8.16 -3.35 1.82
N ILE A 264 9.33 -3.88 1.47
CA ILE A 264 9.99 -5.00 2.17
C ILE A 264 11.34 -4.50 2.67
N SER A 265 11.43 -4.26 3.97
CA SER A 265 12.61 -3.73 4.63
C SER A 265 13.73 -4.76 4.74
N SER A 266 14.96 -4.34 4.45
CA SER A 266 16.18 -5.09 4.77
C SER A 266 16.68 -4.85 6.21
N ASN A 267 16.10 -3.88 6.93
CA ASN A 267 16.43 -3.55 8.31
C ASN A 267 15.67 -4.48 9.28
N ALA A 268 16.05 -5.74 9.34
CA ALA A 268 15.50 -6.74 10.24
C ALA A 268 16.55 -7.09 11.30
N ASN A 269 16.60 -6.35 12.38
CA ASN A 269 17.49 -6.57 13.53
C ASN A 269 16.69 -6.55 14.85
N GLU A 270 17.30 -7.01 15.92
CA GLU A 270 16.66 -7.13 17.24
C GLU A 270 16.13 -5.78 17.76
N TRP A 271 16.86 -4.70 17.52
CA TRP A 271 16.43 -3.37 17.93
C TRP A 271 15.14 -2.94 17.21
N THR A 272 15.06 -3.08 15.88
CA THR A 272 13.86 -2.69 15.13
C THR A 272 12.66 -3.57 15.49
N GLU A 273 12.87 -4.84 15.78
CA GLU A 273 11.80 -5.72 16.24
C GLU A 273 11.25 -5.26 17.61
N LYS A 274 12.13 -5.00 18.58
CA LYS A 274 11.74 -4.44 19.88
C LYS A 274 11.04 -3.09 19.72
N LEU A 275 11.63 -2.21 18.94
CA LEU A 275 11.09 -0.86 18.73
C LEU A 275 9.65 -0.87 18.23
N LEU A 276 9.29 -1.80 17.35
CA LEU A 276 7.94 -1.89 16.78
C LEU A 276 6.97 -2.71 17.65
N LYS A 277 7.44 -3.84 18.21
CA LYS A 277 6.57 -4.84 18.84
C LYS A 277 6.42 -4.69 20.34
N GLU A 278 7.33 -3.98 21.00
CA GLU A 278 7.29 -3.81 22.45
C GLU A 278 6.91 -2.38 22.86
N ASP A 279 6.36 -2.25 24.06
CA ASP A 279 6.22 -0.95 24.71
C ASP A 279 7.63 -0.54 25.19
N ILE A 280 8.13 0.59 24.73
CA ILE A 280 9.51 1.05 25.01
C ILE A 280 9.54 2.54 25.38
N ASP A 281 10.19 2.85 26.49
CA ASP A 281 10.41 4.23 26.98
C ASP A 281 9.12 5.11 26.95
N GLY A 282 7.96 4.52 27.28
CA GLY A 282 6.66 5.19 27.27
C GLY A 282 5.95 5.26 25.91
N CYS A 283 6.53 4.71 24.86
CA CYS A 283 5.87 4.56 23.57
C CYS A 283 5.17 3.20 23.47
N GLN A 284 3.85 3.18 23.23
CA GLN A 284 3.10 1.94 23.01
C GLN A 284 3.59 1.24 21.74
N SER A 285 3.62 -0.10 21.76
CA SER A 285 3.86 -0.96 20.60
C SER A 285 2.92 -0.65 19.42
N TYR A 286 3.43 -0.72 18.19
CA TYR A 286 2.60 -0.63 16.99
C TYR A 286 1.77 -1.89 16.72
N TYR A 287 2.09 -3.00 17.39
CA TYR A 287 1.37 -4.27 17.30
C TYR A 287 0.29 -4.45 18.38
N LYS A 288 -0.13 -3.35 19.02
CA LYS A 288 -1.11 -3.33 20.09
C LYS A 288 -2.14 -2.21 19.85
N VAL A 289 -3.39 -2.48 20.08
CA VAL A 289 -4.49 -1.49 20.05
C VAL A 289 -5.46 -1.82 21.18
N ASP A 290 -5.91 -0.80 21.92
CA ASP A 290 -6.80 -0.95 23.07
C ASP A 290 -6.33 -2.05 24.06
N ASP A 291 -5.03 -2.04 24.33
CA ASP A 291 -4.31 -2.99 25.20
C ASP A 291 -4.37 -4.47 24.75
N LYS A 292 -4.86 -4.73 23.54
CA LYS A 292 -4.92 -6.07 22.95
C LYS A 292 -3.92 -6.21 21.80
N PRO A 293 -3.35 -7.40 21.60
CA PRO A 293 -2.50 -7.68 20.44
C PRO A 293 -3.27 -7.45 19.14
N LEU A 294 -2.60 -6.87 18.16
CA LEU A 294 -3.18 -6.51 16.86
C LEU A 294 -3.64 -7.72 16.04
N GLY A 295 -3.04 -8.91 16.29
CA GLY A 295 -3.34 -10.13 15.52
C GLY A 295 -2.91 -10.09 14.05
N GLU A 296 -2.20 -9.04 13.63
CA GLU A 296 -1.76 -8.86 12.24
C GLU A 296 -0.48 -9.64 11.95
N LYS A 297 -0.53 -10.44 10.87
CA LYS A 297 0.63 -11.17 10.34
C LYS A 297 1.25 -10.46 9.13
N LYS A 298 0.70 -9.32 8.72
CA LYS A 298 1.11 -8.61 7.50
C LYS A 298 2.43 -7.86 7.70
N VAL A 299 3.25 -7.88 6.68
CA VAL A 299 4.61 -7.30 6.63
C VAL A 299 4.60 -5.76 6.56
N TRP A 300 3.47 -5.11 6.28
CA TRP A 300 3.38 -3.66 6.05
C TRP A 300 3.87 -2.79 7.22
N LEU A 301 3.70 -3.25 8.48
CA LEU A 301 4.27 -2.57 9.66
C LEU A 301 5.81 -2.64 9.72
N GLN A 302 6.43 -3.46 8.88
CA GLN A 302 7.89 -3.61 8.78
C GLN A 302 8.51 -2.74 7.69
N ASP A 303 7.74 -1.90 7.00
CA ASP A 303 8.26 -0.95 6.02
C ASP A 303 9.21 0.05 6.70
N ASP A 304 10.26 0.47 6.00
CA ASP A 304 11.29 1.33 6.58
C ASP A 304 10.72 2.67 7.06
N TYR A 305 9.81 3.32 6.32
CA TYR A 305 9.22 4.58 6.79
C TYR A 305 8.50 4.44 8.12
N VAL A 306 7.89 3.28 8.41
CA VAL A 306 7.24 3.00 9.71
C VAL A 306 8.28 2.94 10.82
N LYS A 307 9.41 2.28 10.56
CA LYS A 307 10.53 2.17 11.51
C LYS A 307 11.18 3.53 11.79
N PHE A 308 11.35 4.36 10.74
CA PHE A 308 11.87 5.72 10.88
C PHE A 308 10.93 6.63 11.67
N LEU A 309 9.62 6.56 11.39
CA LEU A 309 8.60 7.27 12.20
C LEU A 309 8.62 6.79 13.65
N ARG A 310 8.74 5.49 13.87
CA ARG A 310 8.84 4.93 15.21
C ARG A 310 10.12 5.36 15.94
N PHE A 311 11.25 5.42 15.23
CA PHE A 311 12.51 5.95 15.77
C PHE A 311 12.36 7.42 16.17
N ALA A 312 11.76 8.24 15.32
CA ALA A 312 11.51 9.66 15.61
C ALA A 312 10.57 9.84 16.81
N GLN A 313 9.46 9.07 16.87
CA GLN A 313 8.54 9.05 18.00
C GLN A 313 9.26 8.72 19.31
N TRP A 314 10.04 7.63 19.31
CA TRP A 314 10.82 7.20 20.48
C TRP A 314 11.83 8.26 20.91
N LYS A 315 12.52 8.89 19.96
CA LYS A 315 13.54 9.91 20.24
C LYS A 315 12.93 11.17 20.86
N ILE A 316 11.81 11.66 20.32
CA ILE A 316 11.08 12.80 20.89
C ILE A 316 10.48 12.45 22.27
N GLN A 317 9.96 11.23 22.44
CA GLN A 317 9.47 10.76 23.73
C GLN A 317 10.58 10.79 24.80
N LYS A 318 11.79 10.35 24.47
CA LYS A 318 12.96 10.43 25.37
C LYS A 318 13.38 11.86 25.68
N THR A 319 13.31 12.74 24.71
CA THR A 319 13.60 14.19 24.90
C THR A 319 12.54 14.83 25.78
N GLY A 320 11.29 14.30 25.77
CA GLY A 320 10.18 14.80 26.56
C GLY A 320 9.27 15.78 25.80
N PHE A 321 9.79 16.53 24.85
CA PHE A 321 9.07 17.48 24.00
C PHE A 321 9.79 17.65 22.67
N GLY A 322 9.10 18.12 21.63
CA GLY A 322 9.70 18.38 20.33
C GLY A 322 8.75 18.20 19.15
N ILE A 323 9.30 18.27 17.94
CA ILE A 323 8.58 18.22 16.67
C ILE A 323 9.18 17.16 15.76
N VAL A 324 8.28 16.42 15.09
CA VAL A 324 8.65 15.56 13.95
C VAL A 324 7.91 16.06 12.71
N GLY A 325 8.64 16.40 11.64
CA GLY A 325 8.07 16.79 10.34
C GLY A 325 8.57 15.87 9.24
N MET A 326 7.74 14.98 8.75
CA MET A 326 8.14 13.99 7.73
C MET A 326 7.15 13.93 6.58
N ILE A 327 7.68 13.69 5.37
CA ILE A 327 6.87 13.18 4.28
C ILE A 327 7.02 11.67 4.20
N THR A 328 5.90 10.96 4.11
CA THR A 328 5.87 9.50 4.14
C THR A 328 4.80 8.94 3.20
N ASN A 329 4.84 7.64 2.94
CA ASN A 329 3.71 6.93 2.37
C ASN A 329 2.46 7.13 3.23
N HIS A 330 1.35 7.52 2.60
CA HIS A 330 0.10 7.84 3.30
C HIS A 330 -0.72 6.63 3.77
N SER A 331 -0.27 5.40 3.49
CA SER A 331 -1.04 4.18 3.80
C SER A 331 -1.36 4.01 5.29
N TYR A 332 -0.56 4.59 6.18
CA TYR A 332 -0.83 4.48 7.62
C TYR A 332 -2.02 5.35 8.08
N LEU A 333 -2.48 6.28 7.27
CA LEU A 333 -3.57 7.19 7.64
C LEU A 333 -4.92 6.46 7.78
N ASP A 334 -5.19 5.47 6.92
CA ASP A 334 -6.50 4.81 6.85
C ASP A 334 -6.46 3.28 6.89
N ASN A 335 -5.35 2.65 6.51
CA ASN A 335 -5.31 1.20 6.44
C ASN A 335 -5.43 0.56 7.83
N PRO A 336 -6.31 -0.43 8.02
CA PRO A 336 -6.55 -1.09 9.31
C PRO A 336 -5.32 -1.73 9.95
N THR A 337 -4.33 -2.16 9.16
CA THR A 337 -3.08 -2.75 9.66
C THR A 337 -2.32 -1.78 10.58
N PHE A 338 -2.44 -0.47 10.35
CA PHE A 338 -1.71 0.57 11.09
C PHE A 338 -2.48 1.16 12.28
N ARG A 339 -3.62 0.57 12.69
CA ARG A 339 -4.44 1.10 13.80
C ARG A 339 -3.68 1.21 15.13
N GLY A 340 -2.80 0.24 15.43
CA GLY A 340 -1.93 0.28 16.61
C GLY A 340 -0.87 1.38 16.52
N MET A 341 -0.30 1.60 15.33
CA MET A 341 0.60 2.72 15.07
C MET A 341 -0.09 4.07 15.30
N ARG A 342 -1.29 4.27 14.74
CA ARG A 342 -2.06 5.50 14.92
C ARG A 342 -2.39 5.76 16.40
N GLN A 343 -2.85 4.74 17.13
CA GLN A 343 -3.09 4.88 18.56
C GLN A 343 -1.81 5.23 19.34
N SER A 344 -0.69 4.60 19.02
CA SER A 344 0.59 4.90 19.63
C SER A 344 1.04 6.35 19.39
N LEU A 345 0.87 6.85 18.16
CA LEU A 345 1.18 8.24 17.82
C LEU A 345 0.30 9.22 18.60
N LEU A 346 -1.02 8.97 18.68
CA LEU A 346 -1.96 9.79 19.48
C LEU A 346 -1.62 9.79 20.98
N LYS A 347 -1.10 8.68 21.53
CA LYS A 347 -0.69 8.61 22.94
C LYS A 347 0.62 9.37 23.22
N THR A 348 1.45 9.56 22.21
CA THR A 348 2.77 10.20 22.34
C THR A 348 2.74 11.68 22.07
N PHE A 349 2.06 12.10 21.00
CA PHE A 349 2.02 13.49 20.54
C PHE A 349 0.72 14.16 20.96
N ASP A 350 0.82 15.43 21.33
CA ASP A 350 -0.32 16.23 21.79
C ASP A 350 -1.08 16.82 20.59
N GLU A 351 -0.38 17.17 19.51
CA GLU A 351 -0.96 17.71 18.29
C GLU A 351 -0.36 17.00 17.07
N ILE A 352 -1.22 16.56 16.14
CA ILE A 352 -0.82 15.88 14.90
C ILE A 352 -1.51 16.59 13.73
N TYR A 353 -0.74 17.06 12.76
CA TYR A 353 -1.26 17.69 11.55
C TYR A 353 -0.85 16.87 10.34
N ILE A 354 -1.84 16.46 9.56
CA ILE A 354 -1.66 15.66 8.34
C ILE A 354 -2.08 16.47 7.13
N LEU A 355 -1.16 16.68 6.20
CA LEU A 355 -1.47 17.20 4.87
C LEU A 355 -1.34 16.03 3.88
N ASP A 356 -2.48 15.45 3.47
CA ASP A 356 -2.49 14.36 2.49
C ASP A 356 -2.31 14.93 1.08
N LEU A 357 -1.20 14.57 0.45
CA LEU A 357 -0.86 14.99 -0.91
C LEU A 357 -1.38 14.02 -1.97
N HIS A 358 -2.02 12.93 -1.57
CA HIS A 358 -2.61 11.93 -2.47
C HIS A 358 -1.68 11.39 -3.56
N GLY A 359 -2.15 11.30 -4.80
CA GLY A 359 -1.37 10.84 -5.94
C GLY A 359 -1.20 9.32 -6.04
N ASN A 360 -2.09 8.53 -5.41
CA ASN A 360 -2.00 7.09 -5.38
C ASN A 360 -2.53 6.45 -6.68
N SER A 361 -1.64 6.20 -7.63
CA SER A 361 -2.01 5.57 -8.91
C SER A 361 -2.43 4.10 -8.77
N LEU A 362 -2.04 3.41 -7.68
CA LEU A 362 -2.48 2.04 -7.40
C LEU A 362 -3.96 1.99 -6.99
N LYS A 363 -4.44 3.04 -6.30
CA LYS A 363 -5.86 3.23 -5.96
C LYS A 363 -6.64 3.93 -7.07
N LYS A 364 -5.99 4.41 -8.13
CA LYS A 364 -6.56 5.26 -9.19
C LYS A 364 -7.25 6.49 -8.61
N GLU A 365 -6.59 7.15 -7.68
CA GLU A 365 -7.12 8.37 -7.08
C GLU A 365 -7.38 9.46 -8.12
N THR A 366 -8.46 10.21 -7.89
CA THR A 366 -8.88 11.37 -8.68
C THR A 366 -9.17 12.52 -7.73
N THR A 367 -9.22 13.74 -8.25
CA THR A 367 -9.74 14.87 -7.46
C THR A 367 -11.21 14.64 -7.10
N PRO A 368 -11.76 15.32 -6.11
CA PRO A 368 -13.19 15.22 -5.75
C PRO A 368 -14.13 15.47 -6.92
N GLU A 369 -13.74 16.31 -7.89
CA GLU A 369 -14.48 16.64 -9.11
C GLU A 369 -14.28 15.60 -10.23
N GLY A 370 -13.51 14.52 -9.97
CA GLY A 370 -13.22 13.46 -10.94
C GLY A 370 -12.04 13.74 -11.89
N GLY A 371 -11.29 14.83 -11.66
CA GLY A 371 -10.10 15.18 -12.44
C GLY A 371 -8.88 14.30 -12.09
N LYS A 372 -7.80 14.48 -12.86
CA LYS A 372 -6.53 13.77 -12.63
C LYS A 372 -5.87 14.25 -11.34
N ASP A 373 -5.43 13.32 -10.51
CA ASP A 373 -4.59 13.60 -9.34
C ASP A 373 -3.19 13.00 -9.54
N GLU A 374 -2.15 13.83 -9.35
CA GLU A 374 -0.75 13.45 -9.59
C GLU A 374 0.05 13.41 -8.30
N ASN A 375 0.96 12.44 -8.23
CA ASN A 375 1.91 12.35 -7.13
C ASN A 375 2.98 13.44 -7.23
N VAL A 376 3.44 13.96 -6.09
CA VAL A 376 4.59 14.89 -6.03
C VAL A 376 5.93 14.20 -6.29
N PHE A 377 5.97 12.87 -6.26
CA PHE A 377 7.10 12.03 -6.66
C PHE A 377 6.78 11.18 -7.88
N ASP A 378 7.81 10.55 -8.48
CA ASP A 378 7.65 9.55 -9.54
C ASP A 378 7.45 8.15 -8.96
N ILE A 379 6.46 8.00 -8.04
CA ILE A 379 6.09 6.75 -7.41
C ILE A 379 4.58 6.49 -7.55
N ARG A 380 4.15 5.27 -7.24
CA ARG A 380 2.75 4.85 -7.36
C ARG A 380 1.94 5.00 -6.08
N GLN A 381 2.62 4.99 -4.92
CA GLN A 381 2.00 5.15 -3.62
C GLN A 381 1.73 6.62 -3.34
N GLY A 382 0.56 6.93 -2.81
CA GLY A 382 0.26 8.28 -2.33
C GLY A 382 1.12 8.65 -1.12
N VAL A 383 1.33 9.94 -0.91
CA VAL A 383 2.18 10.46 0.15
C VAL A 383 1.47 11.54 0.96
N ALA A 384 1.89 11.70 2.21
CA ALA A 384 1.40 12.75 3.09
C ALA A 384 2.55 13.39 3.87
N ILE A 385 2.43 14.69 4.14
CA ILE A 385 3.26 15.40 5.11
C ILE A 385 2.59 15.30 6.48
N ALA A 386 3.36 14.91 7.49
CA ALA A 386 2.89 14.86 8.86
C ALA A 386 3.77 15.69 9.77
N LEU A 387 3.13 16.53 10.59
CA LEU A 387 3.77 17.29 11.65
C LEU A 387 3.24 16.78 12.99
N PHE A 388 4.12 16.19 13.80
CA PHE A 388 3.81 15.66 15.12
C PHE A 388 4.45 16.54 16.17
N ILE A 389 3.65 17.07 17.10
CA ILE A 389 4.08 18.01 18.11
C ILE A 389 3.86 17.40 19.49
N LYS A 390 4.92 17.35 20.28
CA LYS A 390 4.87 17.00 21.70
C LYS A 390 5.26 18.23 22.52
N ASN A 391 4.31 18.76 23.26
CA ASN A 391 4.52 19.94 24.10
C ASN A 391 5.29 19.59 25.40
N LYS A 392 5.85 20.59 26.09
CA LYS A 392 6.45 20.38 27.42
C LYS A 392 5.40 19.95 28.45
N ASP A 393 4.27 20.64 28.41
CA ASP A 393 3.11 20.32 29.26
C ASP A 393 2.14 19.48 28.45
N LYS A 394 1.79 18.31 28.97
CA LYS A 394 0.90 17.36 28.27
C LYS A 394 -0.48 17.98 28.05
N LYS A 395 -0.96 17.91 26.82
CA LYS A 395 -2.32 18.30 26.42
C LYS A 395 -3.12 17.05 26.02
N GLU A 396 -4.45 17.19 25.96
CA GLU A 396 -5.29 16.16 25.31
C GLU A 396 -4.91 16.09 23.81
N PRO A 397 -4.77 14.86 23.29
CA PRO A 397 -4.30 14.69 21.93
C PRO A 397 -5.34 15.17 20.92
N SER A 398 -4.90 16.00 19.98
CA SER A 398 -5.71 16.50 18.87
C SER A 398 -5.07 16.11 17.54
N ILE A 399 -5.89 15.77 16.56
CA ILE A 399 -5.44 15.48 15.20
C ILE A 399 -6.21 16.31 14.19
N PHE A 400 -5.49 16.80 13.22
CA PHE A 400 -5.99 17.69 12.19
C PHE A 400 -5.59 17.18 10.80
N HIS A 401 -6.45 17.36 9.82
CA HIS A 401 -6.26 16.85 8.47
C HIS A 401 -6.58 17.92 7.43
N ALA A 402 -5.80 17.92 6.36
CA ALA A 402 -6.04 18.69 5.15
C ALA A 402 -5.70 17.85 3.92
N ASP A 403 -6.41 18.11 2.82
CA ASP A 403 -6.21 17.47 1.53
C ASP A 403 -5.61 18.44 0.52
N LEU A 404 -4.67 17.98 -0.29
CA LEU A 404 -4.13 18.72 -1.44
C LEU A 404 -4.17 17.86 -2.69
N TYR A 405 -5.23 18.06 -3.48
CA TYR A 405 -5.46 17.37 -4.75
C TYR A 405 -4.96 18.17 -5.96
N GLY A 406 -4.83 17.50 -7.09
CA GLY A 406 -4.63 18.10 -8.40
C GLY A 406 -3.33 17.69 -9.08
N LEU A 407 -2.94 18.48 -10.06
CA LEU A 407 -1.71 18.25 -10.84
C LEU A 407 -0.48 18.59 -9.99
N ARG A 408 0.64 17.89 -10.24
CA ARG A 408 1.91 18.05 -9.54
C ARG A 408 2.38 19.50 -9.45
N VAL A 409 2.29 20.24 -10.55
CA VAL A 409 2.72 21.64 -10.62
C VAL A 409 1.91 22.50 -9.63
N GLY A 410 0.58 22.36 -9.64
CA GLY A 410 -0.28 23.08 -8.70
C GLY A 410 0.00 22.77 -7.24
N LYS A 411 0.31 21.49 -6.94
CA LYS A 411 0.74 21.10 -5.58
C LYS A 411 2.06 21.75 -5.19
N TYR A 412 3.01 21.85 -6.11
CA TYR A 412 4.29 22.51 -5.87
C TYR A 412 4.11 24.00 -5.60
N ASP A 413 3.32 24.68 -6.43
CA ASP A 413 3.04 26.13 -6.26
C ASP A 413 2.38 26.40 -4.91
N TRP A 414 1.44 25.53 -4.51
CA TRP A 414 0.78 25.65 -3.21
C TRP A 414 1.76 25.45 -2.05
N LEU A 415 2.60 24.41 -2.09
CA LEU A 415 3.57 24.09 -1.05
C LEU A 415 4.65 25.18 -0.89
N ASP A 416 5.11 25.78 -1.99
CA ASP A 416 6.08 26.87 -1.94
C ASP A 416 5.48 28.18 -1.40
N GLY A 417 4.22 28.46 -1.75
CA GLY A 417 3.51 29.68 -1.33
C GLY A 417 2.94 29.63 0.08
N ASN A 418 2.92 28.46 0.71
CA ASN A 418 2.28 28.28 2.01
C ASN A 418 3.25 27.71 3.05
N GLU A 419 2.85 27.88 4.31
CA GLU A 419 3.46 27.29 5.49
C GLU A 419 2.35 26.79 6.42
N PHE A 420 2.72 26.19 7.52
CA PHE A 420 1.78 25.71 8.53
C PHE A 420 0.90 26.85 9.06
N LYS A 421 -0.42 26.63 8.96
CA LYS A 421 -1.46 27.46 9.58
C LYS A 421 -2.58 26.55 10.03
N VAL A 422 -2.97 26.64 11.30
CA VAL A 422 -3.98 25.75 11.90
C VAL A 422 -5.31 25.82 11.15
N GLU A 423 -5.68 26.99 10.66
CA GLU A 423 -6.91 27.24 9.91
C GLU A 423 -7.02 26.48 8.59
N ASN A 424 -5.92 25.97 8.06
CA ASN A 424 -5.91 25.16 6.84
C ASN A 424 -6.30 23.69 7.09
N TYR A 425 -6.47 23.31 8.36
CA TYR A 425 -6.73 21.93 8.75
C TYR A 425 -8.06 21.79 9.47
N THR A 426 -8.72 20.66 9.25
CA THR A 426 -9.96 20.27 9.93
C THR A 426 -9.63 19.29 11.05
N GLU A 427 -10.13 19.56 12.24
CA GLU A 427 -9.98 18.66 13.39
C GLU A 427 -10.73 17.35 13.16
N LEU A 428 -10.08 16.23 13.44
CA LEU A 428 -10.65 14.90 13.40
C LEU A 428 -10.94 14.37 14.80
N LYS A 429 -11.92 13.47 14.90
CA LYS A 429 -12.23 12.72 16.12
C LYS A 429 -11.97 11.24 15.90
N PRO A 430 -10.73 10.77 16.09
CA PRO A 430 -10.40 9.36 15.87
C PRO A 430 -11.09 8.46 16.89
N ILE A 431 -11.79 7.45 16.40
CA ILE A 431 -12.57 6.51 17.21
C ILE A 431 -11.91 5.11 17.16
N SER A 432 -11.80 4.49 18.33
CA SER A 432 -11.41 3.09 18.49
C SER A 432 -12.31 2.16 17.63
N PRO A 433 -11.75 1.06 17.10
CA PRO A 433 -10.35 0.59 17.21
C PRO A 433 -9.47 1.11 16.07
N TRP A 434 -9.97 1.89 15.12
CA TRP A 434 -9.23 2.25 13.92
C TRP A 434 -8.43 3.53 14.01
N HIS A 435 -8.85 4.52 14.82
CA HIS A 435 -8.17 5.78 15.02
C HIS A 435 -7.75 6.45 13.69
N PHE A 436 -8.65 6.59 12.71
CA PHE A 436 -8.33 7.12 11.40
C PHE A 436 -7.74 8.53 11.46
N PHE A 437 -6.74 8.78 10.59
CA PHE A 437 -6.10 10.06 10.40
C PHE A 437 -6.59 10.77 9.12
N ILE A 438 -7.73 10.35 8.60
CA ILE A 438 -8.47 10.96 7.49
C ILE A 438 -9.92 11.16 7.90
N PRO A 439 -10.63 12.12 7.28
CA PRO A 439 -12.06 12.29 7.51
C PRO A 439 -12.85 11.03 7.12
N ARG A 440 -13.65 10.51 8.04
CA ARG A 440 -14.59 9.41 7.78
C ARG A 440 -15.84 9.61 8.62
N ASP A 441 -17.03 9.36 8.03
CA ASP A 441 -18.25 9.25 8.81
C ASP A 441 -18.26 7.94 9.60
N VAL A 442 -17.96 8.06 10.87
CA VAL A 442 -17.93 6.95 11.83
C VAL A 442 -19.07 7.05 12.85
N SER A 443 -20.06 7.90 12.60
CA SER A 443 -21.17 8.15 13.55
C SER A 443 -21.93 6.88 13.95
N LYS A 444 -22.08 5.92 13.04
CA LYS A 444 -22.79 4.65 13.27
C LYS A 444 -21.89 3.49 13.72
N ILE A 445 -20.60 3.74 13.95
CA ILE A 445 -19.60 2.70 14.22
C ILE A 445 -19.93 1.88 15.46
N GLN A 446 -20.36 2.53 16.55
CA GLN A 446 -20.64 1.87 17.80
C GLN A 446 -21.80 0.88 17.68
N ARG A 447 -22.76 1.17 16.80
CA ARG A 447 -23.87 0.27 16.50
C ARG A 447 -23.42 -0.89 15.62
N TYR A 448 -22.67 -0.59 14.54
CA TYR A 448 -22.17 -1.58 13.59
C TYR A 448 -21.25 -2.63 14.25
N LEU A 449 -20.39 -2.19 15.18
CA LEU A 449 -19.46 -3.08 15.87
C LEU A 449 -20.12 -4.07 16.86
N LYS A 450 -21.37 -3.86 17.23
CA LYS A 450 -22.13 -4.79 18.07
C LYS A 450 -22.63 -6.01 17.30
N TRP A 451 -22.60 -5.97 15.97
CA TRP A 451 -23.07 -7.06 15.12
C TRP A 451 -21.92 -8.05 14.85
N LYS A 452 -22.28 -9.30 14.62
CA LYS A 452 -21.28 -10.32 14.24
C LYS A 452 -20.79 -10.12 12.81
N LYS A 453 -19.48 -10.32 12.61
CA LYS A 453 -18.87 -10.37 11.28
C LYS A 453 -19.26 -11.65 10.56
N ILE A 454 -19.33 -11.60 9.21
CA ILE A 454 -19.62 -12.78 8.41
C ILE A 454 -18.64 -13.93 8.66
N ASN A 455 -17.36 -13.65 8.86
CA ASN A 455 -16.34 -14.67 9.16
C ASN A 455 -16.38 -15.18 10.62
N GLU A 456 -17.17 -14.57 11.48
CA GLU A 456 -17.51 -15.07 12.82
C GLU A 456 -18.80 -15.88 12.79
N ILE A 457 -19.70 -15.55 11.84
CA ILE A 457 -20.93 -16.34 11.59
C ILE A 457 -20.56 -17.64 10.87
N PHE A 458 -19.72 -17.56 9.83
CA PHE A 458 -19.21 -18.72 9.07
C PHE A 458 -17.70 -18.85 9.32
N PRO A 459 -17.28 -19.59 10.37
CA PRO A 459 -15.87 -19.62 10.81
C PRO A 459 -14.93 -20.28 9.80
N VAL A 460 -15.43 -21.23 9.01
CA VAL A 460 -14.63 -21.89 7.96
C VAL A 460 -14.83 -21.19 6.63
N ASN A 461 -13.79 -20.53 6.14
CA ASN A 461 -13.80 -19.75 4.91
C ASN A 461 -12.41 -19.69 4.27
N VAL A 462 -12.37 -19.42 2.98
CA VAL A 462 -11.10 -19.30 2.24
C VAL A 462 -11.24 -18.37 1.05
N THR A 463 -10.13 -17.82 0.58
CA THR A 463 -10.10 -17.09 -0.69
C THR A 463 -10.28 -18.03 -1.88
N GLY A 464 -10.79 -17.49 -2.99
CA GLY A 464 -10.90 -18.23 -4.24
C GLY A 464 -9.57 -18.82 -4.73
N ILE A 465 -9.65 -19.70 -5.73
CA ILE A 465 -8.53 -20.42 -6.34
C ILE A 465 -7.64 -19.44 -7.11
N VAL A 466 -6.32 -19.56 -6.94
CA VAL A 466 -5.32 -18.87 -7.75
C VAL A 466 -4.61 -19.89 -8.63
N THR A 467 -4.79 -19.80 -9.94
CA THR A 467 -4.17 -20.72 -10.88
C THR A 467 -2.76 -20.29 -11.28
N ALA A 468 -2.47 -18.98 -11.32
CA ALA A 468 -1.31 -18.32 -11.92
C ALA A 468 -1.15 -18.62 -13.45
N ARG A 469 -2.05 -19.40 -14.03
CA ARG A 469 -2.05 -19.80 -15.45
C ARG A 469 -3.46 -20.05 -16.00
N ASP A 470 -4.39 -19.11 -15.74
CA ASP A 470 -5.82 -19.23 -16.11
C ASP A 470 -6.03 -19.68 -17.55
N LYS A 471 -5.36 -19.00 -18.51
CA LYS A 471 -5.50 -19.33 -19.95
C LYS A 471 -5.11 -20.74 -20.31
N PHE A 472 -4.36 -21.42 -19.46
CA PHE A 472 -3.92 -22.79 -19.67
C PHE A 472 -4.83 -23.81 -19.01
N VAL A 473 -5.21 -23.58 -17.74
CA VAL A 473 -5.97 -24.55 -16.94
C VAL A 473 -7.47 -24.29 -16.90
N ILE A 474 -7.94 -23.11 -17.37
CA ILE A 474 -9.36 -22.77 -17.46
C ILE A 474 -9.79 -22.69 -18.92
N GLY A 475 -10.96 -23.19 -19.24
CA GLY A 475 -11.55 -23.18 -20.58
C GLY A 475 -13.07 -23.11 -20.53
N PHE A 476 -13.68 -22.78 -21.66
CA PHE A 476 -15.14 -22.73 -21.79
C PHE A 476 -15.75 -24.14 -21.83
N ASP A 477 -15.01 -25.10 -22.38
CA ASP A 477 -15.42 -26.53 -22.38
C ASP A 477 -14.25 -27.45 -21.99
N LYS A 478 -14.58 -28.69 -21.66
CA LYS A 478 -13.60 -29.71 -21.23
C LYS A 478 -12.61 -30.07 -22.33
N ASN A 479 -13.05 -30.08 -23.61
CA ASN A 479 -12.19 -30.51 -24.73
C ASN A 479 -11.08 -29.49 -24.98
N GLU A 480 -11.36 -28.19 -24.84
CA GLU A 480 -10.31 -27.17 -24.90
C GLU A 480 -9.17 -27.46 -23.90
N ILE A 481 -9.51 -27.73 -22.66
CA ILE A 481 -8.54 -28.02 -21.59
C ILE A 481 -7.87 -29.36 -21.87
N ARG A 482 -8.63 -30.41 -22.23
CA ARG A 482 -8.13 -31.72 -22.54
C ARG A 482 -7.05 -31.70 -23.62
N ASN A 483 -7.30 -30.97 -24.69
CA ASN A 483 -6.34 -30.84 -25.81
C ASN A 483 -5.04 -30.14 -25.33
N ARG A 484 -5.13 -29.14 -24.43
CA ARG A 484 -3.94 -28.51 -23.82
C ARG A 484 -3.18 -29.51 -22.94
N MET A 485 -3.88 -30.31 -22.11
CA MET A 485 -3.27 -31.33 -21.25
C MET A 485 -2.61 -32.44 -22.03
N LEU A 486 -3.21 -32.89 -23.16
CA LEU A 486 -2.60 -33.87 -24.06
C LEU A 486 -1.26 -33.36 -24.63
N GLN A 487 -1.19 -32.11 -25.07
CA GLN A 487 0.05 -31.54 -25.58
C GLN A 487 1.07 -31.35 -24.42
N PHE A 488 0.62 -30.91 -23.24
CA PHE A 488 1.47 -30.67 -22.10
C PHE A 488 2.13 -31.94 -21.56
N LYS A 489 1.40 -33.05 -21.47
CA LYS A 489 1.94 -34.33 -20.99
C LYS A 489 2.84 -35.04 -22.00
N ASN A 490 2.81 -34.64 -23.27
CA ASN A 490 3.65 -35.24 -24.31
C ASN A 490 5.11 -34.80 -24.16
N LEU A 491 5.93 -35.65 -23.53
CA LEU A 491 7.35 -35.39 -23.29
C LEU A 491 8.24 -35.38 -24.53
N SER A 492 7.72 -35.80 -25.71
CA SER A 492 8.46 -35.68 -26.97
C SER A 492 8.56 -34.23 -27.47
N LEU A 493 7.69 -33.32 -26.97
CA LEU A 493 7.80 -31.89 -27.19
C LEU A 493 8.75 -31.28 -26.15
N SER A 494 9.64 -30.37 -26.54
CA SER A 494 10.51 -29.73 -25.59
C SER A 494 9.77 -28.77 -24.64
N ASP A 495 10.36 -28.47 -23.49
CA ASP A 495 9.80 -27.55 -22.50
C ASP A 495 9.67 -26.13 -23.06
N GLU A 496 10.59 -25.71 -23.92
CA GLU A 496 10.59 -24.40 -24.57
C GLU A 496 9.38 -24.25 -25.51
N ILE A 497 9.07 -25.27 -26.31
CA ILE A 497 7.92 -25.28 -27.21
C ILE A 497 6.62 -25.14 -26.41
N ILE A 498 6.46 -25.90 -25.34
CA ILE A 498 5.28 -25.86 -24.47
C ILE A 498 5.18 -24.53 -23.75
N LYS A 499 6.31 -24.03 -23.26
CA LYS A 499 6.38 -22.72 -22.55
C LYS A 499 5.96 -21.58 -23.46
N GLU A 500 6.42 -21.58 -24.70
CA GLU A 500 6.07 -20.55 -25.68
C GLU A 500 4.63 -20.68 -26.18
N ALA A 501 4.19 -21.89 -26.52
CA ALA A 501 2.85 -22.14 -27.03
C ALA A 501 1.75 -21.72 -26.05
N PHE A 502 1.92 -22.01 -24.79
CA PHE A 502 0.95 -21.69 -23.75
C PHE A 502 1.32 -20.48 -22.89
N LYS A 503 2.43 -19.77 -23.20
CA LYS A 503 2.94 -18.61 -22.45
C LYS A 503 3.10 -18.88 -20.95
N LEU A 504 3.61 -20.07 -20.63
CA LEU A 504 3.81 -20.51 -19.24
C LEU A 504 5.13 -19.97 -18.67
N LYS A 505 5.12 -19.67 -17.37
CA LYS A 505 6.29 -19.21 -16.65
C LYS A 505 6.45 -20.03 -15.37
N ASP A 506 7.69 -20.37 -15.07
CA ASP A 506 8.05 -20.93 -13.78
C ASP A 506 7.77 -19.94 -12.65
N THR A 507 7.19 -20.42 -11.57
CA THR A 507 7.02 -19.65 -10.32
C THR A 507 7.92 -20.23 -9.22
N ARG A 508 7.93 -19.60 -8.06
CA ARG A 508 8.67 -20.11 -6.89
C ARG A 508 8.20 -21.53 -6.50
N GLY A 509 6.92 -21.81 -6.61
CA GLY A 509 6.30 -23.07 -6.20
C GLY A 509 6.00 -24.04 -7.34
N TRP A 510 6.12 -23.63 -8.60
CA TRP A 510 5.75 -24.44 -9.76
C TRP A 510 6.82 -24.40 -10.84
N LYS A 511 7.22 -25.59 -11.29
CA LYS A 511 8.19 -25.78 -12.38
C LYS A 511 7.54 -26.56 -13.50
N LEU A 512 7.59 -26.02 -14.72
CA LEU A 512 6.97 -26.59 -15.90
C LEU A 512 7.44 -28.03 -16.16
N SER A 513 8.75 -28.27 -16.15
CA SER A 513 9.34 -29.60 -16.40
C SER A 513 8.82 -30.66 -15.43
N LEU A 514 8.80 -30.33 -14.12
CA LEU A 514 8.30 -31.24 -13.09
C LEU A 514 6.79 -31.50 -13.23
N ALA A 515 6.02 -30.46 -13.54
CA ALA A 515 4.58 -30.58 -13.73
C ALA A 515 4.24 -31.48 -14.93
N ARG A 516 5.01 -31.41 -16.02
CA ARG A 516 4.86 -32.26 -17.21
C ARG A 516 5.15 -33.73 -16.89
N ILE A 517 6.25 -33.98 -16.20
CA ILE A 517 6.61 -35.37 -15.78
C ILE A 517 5.49 -35.95 -14.93
N ARG A 518 5.07 -35.25 -13.87
CA ARG A 518 3.98 -35.71 -12.98
C ARG A 518 2.69 -36.01 -13.76
N LEU A 519 2.33 -35.12 -14.69
CA LEU A 519 1.12 -35.31 -15.49
C LEU A 519 1.26 -36.50 -16.48
N SER A 520 2.45 -36.74 -17.00
CA SER A 520 2.68 -37.87 -17.92
C SER A 520 2.58 -39.22 -17.23
N GLU A 521 2.93 -39.27 -15.94
CA GLU A 521 2.90 -40.47 -15.09
C GLU A 521 1.51 -40.71 -14.45
N ASP A 522 0.63 -39.70 -14.44
CA ASP A 522 -0.68 -39.78 -13.82
C ASP A 522 -1.68 -40.54 -14.72
N GLU A 523 -2.08 -41.70 -14.31
CA GLU A 523 -3.10 -42.53 -15.04
C GLU A 523 -4.48 -41.88 -15.02
N ASN A 524 -4.79 -41.09 -14.00
CA ASN A 524 -6.10 -40.42 -13.82
C ASN A 524 -6.16 -39.02 -14.44
N TRP A 525 -5.14 -38.61 -15.18
CA TRP A 525 -4.99 -37.26 -15.72
C TRP A 525 -6.25 -36.71 -16.43
N ASP A 526 -7.08 -37.54 -17.03
CA ASP A 526 -8.29 -37.16 -17.79
C ASP A 526 -9.56 -37.08 -16.91
N THR A 527 -9.42 -36.99 -15.58
CA THR A 527 -10.56 -36.97 -14.65
C THR A 527 -10.71 -35.67 -13.85
N TYR A 528 -9.72 -34.79 -13.86
CA TYR A 528 -9.62 -33.64 -12.95
C TYR A 528 -10.36 -32.39 -13.42
N TYR A 529 -11.38 -32.50 -14.26
CA TYR A 529 -12.16 -31.37 -14.75
C TYR A 529 -13.29 -31.05 -13.78
N GLN A 530 -13.28 -29.82 -13.24
CA GLN A 530 -14.32 -29.31 -12.35
C GLN A 530 -14.97 -28.06 -12.95
N LYS A 531 -16.24 -27.79 -12.57
CA LYS A 531 -16.86 -26.50 -12.85
C LYS A 531 -16.31 -25.45 -11.87
N ILE A 532 -16.01 -24.25 -12.37
CA ILE A 532 -15.55 -23.12 -11.57
C ILE A 532 -16.39 -21.89 -11.91
N LEU A 533 -16.87 -21.19 -10.91
CA LEU A 533 -17.45 -19.87 -11.09
C LEU A 533 -16.31 -18.86 -11.30
N TYR A 534 -16.09 -18.50 -12.57
CA TYR A 534 -14.97 -17.66 -12.98
C TYR A 534 -15.24 -16.16 -12.81
N ARG A 535 -16.47 -15.74 -13.18
CA ARG A 535 -16.99 -14.37 -12.96
C ARG A 535 -18.49 -14.49 -12.69
N PRO A 536 -19.16 -13.42 -12.22
CA PRO A 536 -20.63 -13.47 -12.03
C PRO A 536 -21.34 -14.00 -13.28
N PHE A 537 -22.15 -15.02 -13.10
CA PHE A 537 -22.86 -15.77 -14.15
C PHE A 537 -21.97 -16.50 -15.19
N ASP A 538 -20.65 -16.47 -15.07
CA ASP A 538 -19.72 -17.10 -16.02
C ASP A 538 -19.08 -18.34 -15.39
N ILE A 539 -19.73 -19.48 -15.58
CA ILE A 539 -19.22 -20.79 -15.15
C ILE A 539 -18.37 -21.36 -16.27
N ARG A 540 -17.16 -21.80 -15.92
CA ARG A 540 -16.20 -22.43 -16.83
C ARG A 540 -15.76 -23.79 -16.29
N TYR A 541 -14.87 -24.46 -17.01
CA TYR A 541 -14.18 -25.64 -16.53
C TYR A 541 -12.75 -25.30 -16.13
N ILE A 542 -12.24 -25.97 -15.09
CA ILE A 542 -10.85 -25.89 -14.63
C ILE A 542 -10.27 -27.30 -14.56
N TYR A 543 -9.00 -27.42 -14.90
CA TYR A 543 -8.20 -28.61 -14.60
C TYR A 543 -7.66 -28.47 -13.17
N TYR A 544 -8.36 -29.09 -12.22
CA TYR A 544 -8.20 -28.82 -10.80
C TYR A 544 -7.36 -29.86 -10.10
N THR A 545 -6.03 -29.65 -10.05
CA THR A 545 -5.06 -30.48 -9.31
C THR A 545 -4.00 -29.58 -8.69
N GLU A 546 -3.37 -30.05 -7.61
CA GLU A 546 -2.25 -29.33 -6.97
C GLU A 546 -1.04 -29.17 -7.91
N ASN A 547 -0.89 -30.06 -8.88
CA ASN A 547 0.15 -29.98 -9.89
C ASN A 547 -0.07 -28.84 -10.89
N MET A 548 -1.31 -28.38 -11.09
CA MET A 548 -1.68 -27.42 -12.12
C MET A 548 -2.14 -26.06 -11.62
N VAL A 549 -2.49 -25.92 -10.35
CA VAL A 549 -2.92 -24.66 -9.75
C VAL A 549 -2.01 -24.30 -8.58
N ASP A 550 -1.67 -23.01 -8.43
CA ASP A 550 -0.74 -22.56 -7.37
C ASP A 550 -1.38 -22.64 -5.98
N TRP A 551 -2.61 -22.13 -5.85
CA TRP A 551 -3.36 -22.17 -4.60
C TRP A 551 -4.76 -22.72 -4.84
N GLY A 552 -4.88 -24.04 -4.84
CA GLY A 552 -6.14 -24.77 -5.10
C GLY A 552 -7.13 -24.73 -3.93
N ARG A 553 -6.65 -24.51 -2.70
CA ARG A 553 -7.48 -24.48 -1.48
C ARG A 553 -8.31 -25.75 -1.25
N PRO A 554 -7.73 -26.94 -1.42
CA PRO A 554 -8.49 -28.22 -1.37
C PRO A 554 -9.18 -28.44 -0.03
N GLU A 555 -8.62 -27.93 1.06
CA GLU A 555 -9.15 -28.05 2.43
C GLU A 555 -10.57 -27.51 2.58
N ILE A 556 -10.96 -26.50 1.80
CA ILE A 556 -12.30 -25.89 1.86
C ILE A 556 -13.05 -26.09 0.53
N MET A 557 -12.38 -25.96 -0.62
CA MET A 557 -13.04 -26.14 -1.93
C MET A 557 -13.63 -27.54 -2.09
N ARG A 558 -13.09 -28.58 -1.41
CA ARG A 558 -13.67 -29.94 -1.40
C ARG A 558 -15.13 -29.96 -0.93
N HIS A 559 -15.55 -29.03 -0.09
CA HIS A 559 -16.93 -28.92 0.38
C HIS A 559 -17.86 -28.41 -0.72
N MET A 560 -17.34 -27.62 -1.67
CA MET A 560 -18.09 -27.10 -2.82
C MET A 560 -18.08 -28.05 -4.02
N LEU A 561 -17.34 -29.15 -3.97
CA LEU A 561 -17.39 -30.22 -4.97
C LEU A 561 -18.54 -31.21 -4.68
N LYS A 562 -19.20 -31.08 -3.52
CA LYS A 562 -20.43 -31.81 -3.14
C LYS A 562 -21.60 -30.82 -3.20
N GLU A 563 -22.83 -31.34 -3.02
CA GLU A 563 -24.03 -30.49 -2.98
C GLU A 563 -23.94 -29.45 -1.85
N ASN A 564 -23.71 -28.19 -2.23
CA ASN A 564 -23.49 -27.11 -1.29
C ASN A 564 -23.85 -25.76 -1.91
N ILE A 565 -23.92 -24.75 -1.06
CA ILE A 565 -24.08 -23.36 -1.44
C ILE A 565 -23.16 -22.52 -0.55
N GLY A 566 -22.62 -21.44 -1.07
CA GLY A 566 -21.74 -20.56 -0.28
C GLY A 566 -21.89 -19.09 -0.66
N ILE A 567 -21.85 -18.22 0.34
CA ILE A 567 -21.77 -16.77 0.15
C ILE A 567 -20.33 -16.39 -0.25
N ILE A 568 -20.22 -15.38 -1.09
CA ILE A 568 -18.96 -14.80 -1.52
C ILE A 568 -18.98 -13.31 -1.19
N CYS A 569 -17.95 -12.82 -0.51
CA CYS A 569 -17.74 -11.39 -0.33
C CYS A 569 -16.25 -11.04 -0.25
N ASN A 570 -15.93 -9.77 -0.45
CA ASN A 570 -14.58 -9.26 -0.19
C ASN A 570 -14.43 -8.86 1.29
N ARG A 571 -13.23 -9.04 1.84
CA ARG A 571 -12.91 -8.52 3.17
C ARG A 571 -12.95 -6.98 3.21
N GLN A 572 -12.51 -6.35 2.13
CA GLN A 572 -12.44 -4.90 1.98
C GLN A 572 -12.93 -4.52 0.58
N ILE A 573 -13.87 -3.60 0.51
CA ILE A 573 -14.32 -3.05 -0.75
C ILE A 573 -13.40 -1.89 -1.15
N LYS A 574 -12.67 -2.03 -2.24
CA LYS A 574 -11.71 -1.03 -2.73
C LYS A 574 -12.24 -0.18 -3.88
N SER A 575 -13.35 -0.58 -4.47
CA SER A 575 -14.02 0.15 -5.54
C SER A 575 -15.06 1.14 -5.01
N PHE A 576 -15.45 2.11 -5.84
CA PHE A 576 -16.60 2.99 -5.54
C PHE A 576 -17.94 2.24 -5.57
N ILE A 577 -17.98 1.06 -6.20
CA ILE A 577 -19.17 0.23 -6.31
C ILE A 577 -19.20 -0.73 -5.12
N LEU A 578 -20.20 -0.58 -4.27
CA LEU A 578 -20.33 -1.31 -3.02
C LEU A 578 -21.01 -2.69 -3.16
N ASN A 579 -21.26 -3.17 -4.38
CA ASN A 579 -21.94 -4.43 -4.65
C ASN A 579 -20.90 -5.56 -4.85
N GLN A 580 -20.20 -5.96 -3.78
CA GLN A 580 -19.20 -7.02 -3.82
C GLN A 580 -19.65 -8.25 -3.03
N PHE A 581 -20.85 -8.70 -3.35
CA PHE A 581 -21.47 -9.87 -2.74
C PHE A 581 -22.00 -10.79 -3.83
N TRP A 582 -21.82 -12.10 -3.66
CA TRP A 582 -22.27 -13.10 -4.59
C TRP A 582 -22.56 -14.42 -3.90
N ILE A 583 -23.10 -15.39 -4.65
CA ILE A 583 -23.41 -16.72 -4.18
C ILE A 583 -22.94 -17.76 -5.21
N SER A 584 -22.51 -18.93 -4.77
CA SER A 584 -22.05 -20.01 -5.63
C SER A 584 -22.48 -21.38 -5.09
N ASP A 585 -22.72 -22.32 -6.00
CA ASP A 585 -22.88 -23.74 -5.73
C ASP A 585 -21.69 -24.56 -6.29
N SER A 586 -20.59 -23.89 -6.62
CA SER A 586 -19.36 -24.49 -7.16
C SER A 586 -18.13 -23.82 -6.60
N ILE A 587 -16.93 -24.38 -6.86
CA ILE A 587 -15.65 -23.75 -6.53
C ILE A 587 -15.50 -22.41 -7.28
N ILE A 588 -14.72 -21.48 -6.73
CA ILE A 588 -14.64 -20.11 -7.21
C ILE A 588 -13.23 -19.65 -7.58
N ASP A 589 -13.14 -18.78 -8.56
CA ASP A 589 -11.91 -18.04 -8.89
C ASP A 589 -11.60 -16.93 -7.87
N TYR A 590 -10.32 -16.66 -7.64
CA TYR A 590 -9.86 -15.61 -6.71
C TYR A 590 -10.37 -14.21 -7.07
N HIS A 591 -10.51 -13.91 -8.36
CA HIS A 591 -10.94 -12.62 -8.91
C HIS A 591 -12.42 -12.59 -9.32
N ILE A 592 -13.26 -13.44 -8.71
CA ILE A 592 -14.70 -13.51 -9.03
C ILE A 592 -15.42 -12.14 -8.92
N LEU A 593 -15.06 -11.31 -7.95
CA LEU A 593 -15.70 -10.01 -7.69
C LEU A 593 -14.84 -8.80 -8.08
N GLU A 594 -13.54 -8.94 -8.26
CA GLU A 594 -12.65 -7.79 -8.45
C GLU A 594 -11.44 -8.11 -9.33
N THR A 595 -11.02 -7.17 -10.18
CA THR A 595 -9.83 -7.30 -11.03
C THR A 595 -8.54 -6.88 -10.35
N SER A 596 -8.64 -6.14 -9.22
CA SER A 596 -7.50 -5.60 -8.47
C SER A 596 -7.20 -6.45 -7.22
N ASN A 597 -6.24 -6.03 -6.41
CA ASN A 597 -5.70 -6.73 -5.23
C ASN A 597 -6.70 -7.07 -4.09
N ALA A 598 -8.01 -7.17 -4.36
CA ALA A 598 -9.00 -7.60 -3.40
C ALA A 598 -9.32 -9.08 -3.59
N SER A 599 -9.28 -9.85 -2.50
CA SER A 599 -9.57 -11.29 -2.48
C SER A 599 -11.04 -11.52 -2.21
N ALA A 600 -11.71 -12.30 -3.05
CA ALA A 600 -13.02 -12.81 -2.76
C ALA A 600 -12.91 -14.01 -1.79
N TYR A 601 -13.67 -13.98 -0.70
CA TYR A 601 -13.77 -15.05 0.28
C TYR A 601 -15.05 -15.84 0.05
N LEU A 602 -14.94 -17.16 0.09
CA LEU A 602 -16.04 -18.11 0.02
C LEU A 602 -16.36 -18.66 1.40
N TYR A 603 -17.64 -18.67 1.75
CA TYR A 603 -18.21 -19.19 2.99
C TYR A 603 -19.18 -20.34 2.64
N PRO A 604 -18.70 -21.59 2.60
CA PRO A 604 -19.59 -22.73 2.34
C PRO A 604 -20.60 -22.89 3.48
N LEU A 605 -21.85 -23.21 3.16
CA LEU A 605 -22.91 -23.42 4.16
C LEU A 605 -22.69 -24.70 4.96
N TYR A 606 -22.23 -25.76 4.29
CA TYR A 606 -22.02 -27.07 4.90
C TYR A 606 -20.58 -27.53 4.79
N LEU A 607 -20.11 -28.20 5.84
CA LEU A 607 -18.83 -28.88 5.91
C LEU A 607 -19.06 -30.40 5.85
N TYR A 608 -18.37 -31.05 4.91
CA TYR A 608 -18.44 -32.51 4.74
C TYR A 608 -17.30 -33.20 5.48
N ALA A 609 -17.58 -34.31 6.12
CA ALA A 609 -16.59 -35.13 6.80
C ALA A 609 -15.49 -35.59 5.83
N ASP A 610 -14.26 -35.67 6.32
CA ASP A 610 -13.12 -36.17 5.56
C ASP A 610 -13.20 -37.71 5.49
N GLU A 611 -13.41 -38.25 4.28
CA GLU A 611 -13.56 -39.69 4.06
C GLU A 611 -12.28 -40.48 4.42
N GLN A 612 -11.11 -39.82 4.33
CA GLN A 612 -9.82 -40.43 4.68
C GLN A 612 -9.60 -40.52 6.21
N LYS A 613 -10.36 -39.76 7.01
CA LYS A 613 -10.30 -39.72 8.49
C LYS A 613 -11.47 -40.45 9.15
N LYS A 614 -12.27 -41.23 8.44
CA LYS A 614 -13.28 -42.10 9.02
C LYS A 614 -12.59 -43.18 9.83
N ASN A 615 -12.22 -42.87 11.07
CA ASN A 615 -11.84 -43.91 12.05
C ASN A 615 -13.03 -44.84 12.30
N LEU A 616 -12.75 -46.14 12.32
CA LEU A 616 -13.69 -47.25 12.52
C LEU A 616 -14.59 -47.15 13.79
N LEU A 617 -14.47 -46.14 14.60
CA LEU A 617 -15.15 -45.97 15.89
C LEU A 617 -16.27 -44.90 15.93
N ASN A 618 -16.53 -44.16 14.84
CA ASN A 618 -17.57 -43.13 14.83
C ASN A 618 -18.67 -43.39 13.80
N HIS A 619 -19.58 -44.31 14.11
CA HIS A 619 -20.75 -44.64 13.27
C HIS A 619 -21.87 -43.59 13.28
N ASN A 620 -21.80 -42.52 14.07
CA ASN A 620 -22.90 -41.56 14.25
C ASN A 620 -22.56 -40.10 13.84
N LYS A 621 -21.52 -39.83 13.03
CA LYS A 621 -21.31 -38.48 12.51
C LYS A 621 -22.17 -38.25 11.26
N THR A 622 -22.98 -37.21 11.30
CA THR A 622 -23.72 -36.68 10.14
C THR A 622 -22.77 -36.48 8.96
N GLU A 623 -23.17 -36.84 7.77
CA GLU A 623 -22.34 -36.70 6.55
C GLU A 623 -21.93 -35.23 6.28
N LYS A 624 -22.76 -34.28 6.72
CA LYS A 624 -22.53 -32.84 6.61
C LYS A 624 -22.98 -32.13 7.90
N GLU A 625 -22.28 -31.07 8.28
CA GLU A 625 -22.64 -30.19 9.39
C GLU A 625 -22.65 -28.70 8.96
N PRO A 626 -23.52 -27.85 9.53
CA PRO A 626 -23.56 -26.42 9.19
C PRO A 626 -22.24 -25.72 9.57
N ASN A 627 -21.75 -24.88 8.67
CA ASN A 627 -20.63 -23.97 8.95
C ASN A 627 -21.14 -22.66 9.55
N ILE A 628 -21.92 -22.75 10.62
CA ILE A 628 -22.46 -21.58 11.34
C ILE A 628 -22.08 -21.69 12.81
N ASP A 629 -21.61 -20.58 13.39
CA ASP A 629 -21.28 -20.53 14.82
C ASP A 629 -22.52 -20.91 15.67
N PRO A 630 -22.41 -21.90 16.56
CA PRO A 630 -23.52 -22.33 17.42
C PRO A 630 -24.14 -21.20 18.23
N LEU A 631 -23.38 -20.13 18.56
CA LEU A 631 -23.91 -18.97 19.26
C LEU A 631 -24.98 -18.24 18.44
N VAL A 632 -24.88 -18.25 17.09
CA VAL A 632 -25.87 -17.63 16.21
C VAL A 632 -27.20 -18.36 16.34
N PHE A 633 -27.21 -19.70 16.24
CA PHE A 633 -28.40 -20.51 16.45
C PHE A 633 -29.03 -20.25 17.82
N LYS A 634 -28.21 -20.28 18.86
CA LYS A 634 -28.67 -20.04 20.23
C LYS A 634 -29.34 -18.67 20.39
N LYS A 635 -28.76 -17.63 19.83
CA LYS A 635 -29.30 -16.28 19.89
C LYS A 635 -30.59 -16.12 19.07
N LEU A 636 -30.68 -16.78 17.94
CA LEU A 636 -31.92 -16.79 17.15
C LEU A 636 -33.03 -17.59 17.86
N GLU A 637 -32.71 -18.74 18.47
CA GLU A 637 -33.62 -19.53 19.30
C GLU A 637 -34.17 -18.75 20.52
N GLU A 638 -33.34 -17.93 21.16
CA GLU A 638 -33.76 -17.08 22.28
C GLU A 638 -34.79 -16.01 21.87
N ASN A 639 -34.84 -15.61 20.59
CA ASN A 639 -35.69 -14.54 20.08
C ASN A 639 -36.85 -15.01 19.21
N TYR A 640 -36.74 -16.17 18.53
CA TYR A 640 -37.72 -16.67 17.57
C TYR A 640 -38.46 -17.89 18.14
N LYS A 641 -39.67 -18.14 17.63
CA LYS A 641 -40.52 -19.29 18.01
C LYS A 641 -39.97 -20.59 17.46
N GLN A 642 -39.30 -20.50 16.30
CA GLN A 642 -38.67 -21.64 15.63
C GLN A 642 -37.21 -21.36 15.35
N ILE A 643 -36.36 -22.37 15.51
CA ILE A 643 -34.94 -22.26 15.15
C ILE A 643 -34.84 -22.23 13.62
N PRO A 644 -34.27 -21.15 13.01
CA PRO A 644 -34.10 -21.09 11.58
C PRO A 644 -33.14 -22.16 11.07
N THR A 645 -33.42 -22.68 9.90
CA THR A 645 -32.51 -23.59 9.19
C THR A 645 -31.23 -22.84 8.75
N PRO A 646 -30.10 -23.56 8.52
CA PRO A 646 -28.88 -22.97 7.98
C PRO A 646 -29.12 -22.17 6.70
N GLU A 647 -29.98 -22.65 5.82
CA GLU A 647 -30.35 -22.01 4.57
C GLU A 647 -31.10 -20.68 4.81
N GLU A 648 -32.03 -20.65 5.75
CA GLU A 648 -32.78 -19.42 6.08
C GLU A 648 -31.83 -18.34 6.62
N ILE A 649 -30.85 -18.71 7.45
CA ILE A 649 -29.84 -17.80 7.95
C ILE A 649 -28.98 -17.28 6.78
N LEU A 650 -28.53 -18.15 5.87
CA LEU A 650 -27.75 -17.77 4.70
C LEU A 650 -28.53 -16.82 3.80
N TYR A 651 -29.79 -17.10 3.51
CA TYR A 651 -30.64 -16.26 2.66
C TYR A 651 -30.96 -14.92 3.30
N TYR A 652 -31.19 -14.87 4.62
CA TYR A 652 -31.34 -13.61 5.33
C TYR A 652 -30.11 -12.72 5.16
N ILE A 653 -28.91 -13.26 5.40
CA ILE A 653 -27.65 -12.54 5.22
C ILE A 653 -27.48 -12.07 3.78
N TYR A 654 -27.85 -12.91 2.82
CA TYR A 654 -27.78 -12.56 1.41
C TYR A 654 -28.73 -11.42 1.03
N GLY A 655 -29.94 -11.38 1.61
CA GLY A 655 -30.88 -10.27 1.48
C GLY A 655 -30.29 -8.96 2.05
N ILE A 656 -29.72 -8.98 3.24
CA ILE A 656 -29.04 -7.83 3.86
C ILE A 656 -27.94 -7.27 2.95
N PHE A 657 -27.14 -8.10 2.34
CA PHE A 657 -26.06 -7.70 1.45
C PHE A 657 -26.54 -6.99 0.17
N TYR A 658 -27.75 -7.28 -0.27
CA TYR A 658 -28.36 -6.65 -1.43
C TYR A 658 -29.15 -5.38 -1.12
N SER A 659 -29.31 -4.99 0.16
CA SER A 659 -29.85 -3.68 0.52
C SER A 659 -28.91 -2.57 0.10
N ASN A 660 -29.41 -1.63 -0.71
CA ASN A 660 -28.67 -0.41 -1.06
C ASN A 660 -28.53 0.51 0.16
N ILE A 661 -29.52 0.50 1.07
CA ILE A 661 -29.49 1.25 2.32
C ILE A 661 -28.37 0.73 3.23
N TYR A 662 -28.26 -0.59 3.42
CA TYR A 662 -27.16 -1.19 4.19
C TYR A 662 -25.80 -0.80 3.60
N ARG A 663 -25.62 -1.02 2.31
CA ARG A 663 -24.35 -0.73 1.63
C ARG A 663 -23.98 0.75 1.67
N GLY A 664 -24.94 1.65 1.46
CA GLY A 664 -24.72 3.09 1.52
C GLY A 664 -24.43 3.58 2.94
N THR A 665 -25.24 3.15 3.91
CA THR A 665 -25.10 3.54 5.32
C THR A 665 -23.78 3.09 5.95
N TYR A 666 -23.34 1.88 5.63
CA TYR A 666 -22.13 1.27 6.20
C TYR A 666 -20.95 1.22 5.21
N ALA A 667 -21.02 2.02 4.14
CA ALA A 667 -20.01 2.07 3.08
C ALA A 667 -18.58 2.17 3.60
N GLU A 668 -18.34 3.08 4.56
CA GLU A 668 -17.02 3.30 5.11
C GLU A 668 -16.49 2.10 5.90
N PHE A 669 -17.36 1.34 6.55
CA PHE A 669 -16.98 0.14 7.31
C PHE A 669 -16.74 -1.05 6.41
N LEU A 670 -17.50 -1.20 5.33
CA LEU A 670 -17.32 -2.23 4.30
C LEU A 670 -15.99 -2.06 3.55
N LYS A 671 -15.45 -0.85 3.49
CA LYS A 671 -14.11 -0.58 2.93
C LYS A 671 -12.96 -1.03 3.86
N ILE A 672 -13.26 -1.30 5.14
CA ILE A 672 -12.23 -1.52 6.18
C ILE A 672 -11.99 -3.00 6.45
N ASP A 673 -13.08 -3.76 6.73
CA ASP A 673 -13.00 -5.16 7.15
C ASP A 673 -14.25 -5.92 6.69
N PHE A 674 -14.34 -7.19 7.03
CA PHE A 674 -15.48 -8.04 6.75
C PHE A 674 -16.80 -7.40 7.20
N PRO A 675 -17.88 -7.55 6.40
CA PRO A 675 -19.19 -7.00 6.75
C PRO A 675 -19.74 -7.61 8.03
N HIS A 676 -20.41 -6.77 8.83
CA HIS A 676 -21.16 -7.16 10.01
C HIS A 676 -22.66 -7.25 9.69
N ILE A 677 -23.33 -8.23 10.25
CA ILE A 677 -24.74 -8.54 9.90
C ILE A 677 -25.67 -8.11 11.02
N PRO A 678 -26.65 -7.24 10.75
CA PRO A 678 -27.72 -6.92 11.68
C PRO A 678 -28.76 -8.05 11.69
N PHE A 679 -28.94 -8.74 12.80
CA PHE A 679 -30.02 -9.69 12.99
C PHE A 679 -31.17 -9.00 13.75
N THR A 680 -32.35 -8.95 13.15
CA THR A 680 -33.54 -8.39 13.79
C THR A 680 -34.06 -9.32 14.89
N VAL A 681 -34.74 -8.77 15.91
CA VAL A 681 -35.48 -9.56 16.92
C VAL A 681 -36.84 -10.02 16.40
N ASP A 682 -37.33 -9.41 15.32
CA ASP A 682 -38.63 -9.75 14.73
C ASP A 682 -38.50 -10.92 13.76
N GLU A 683 -39.08 -12.08 14.13
CA GLU A 683 -39.10 -13.30 13.33
C GLU A 683 -39.75 -13.13 11.95
N ASN A 684 -40.80 -12.30 11.83
CA ASN A 684 -41.46 -12.08 10.55
C ASN A 684 -40.56 -11.29 9.59
N LEU A 685 -39.93 -10.23 10.08
CA LEU A 685 -38.96 -9.46 9.29
C LEU A 685 -37.79 -10.31 8.85
N PHE A 686 -37.28 -11.20 9.74
CA PHE A 686 -36.26 -12.19 9.39
C PHE A 686 -36.71 -13.09 8.25
N CYS A 687 -37.92 -13.68 8.36
CA CYS A 687 -38.45 -14.58 7.33
C CYS A 687 -38.72 -13.86 6.00
N GLU A 688 -39.25 -12.62 6.03
CA GLU A 688 -39.48 -11.84 4.81
C GLU A 688 -38.17 -11.50 4.10
N MET A 689 -37.15 -11.01 4.82
CA MET A 689 -35.83 -10.76 4.26
C MET A 689 -35.19 -12.04 3.72
N GLY A 690 -35.34 -13.15 4.44
CA GLY A 690 -34.87 -14.48 4.02
C GLY A 690 -35.53 -14.95 2.71
N LYS A 691 -36.84 -14.72 2.54
CA LYS A 691 -37.55 -15.01 1.27
C LYS A 691 -37.02 -14.21 0.10
N LEU A 692 -36.78 -12.89 0.29
CA LEU A 692 -36.24 -12.04 -0.75
C LEU A 692 -34.77 -12.45 -1.08
N GLY A 693 -33.97 -12.78 -0.06
CA GLY A 693 -32.62 -13.29 -0.24
C GLY A 693 -32.57 -14.63 -0.97
N LYS A 694 -33.54 -15.53 -0.71
CA LYS A 694 -33.68 -16.78 -1.46
C LYS A 694 -34.01 -16.52 -2.93
N GLN A 695 -34.96 -15.64 -3.22
CA GLN A 695 -35.28 -15.27 -4.61
C GLN A 695 -34.05 -14.73 -5.35
N LEU A 696 -33.24 -13.87 -4.70
CA LEU A 696 -31.97 -13.40 -5.26
C LEU A 696 -30.99 -14.55 -5.50
N ALA A 697 -30.83 -15.46 -4.55
CA ALA A 697 -29.95 -16.62 -4.68
C ALA A 697 -30.36 -17.50 -5.87
N ASP A 698 -31.66 -17.79 -5.99
CA ASP A 698 -32.19 -18.59 -7.11
C ASP A 698 -31.97 -17.88 -8.47
N LEU A 699 -32.10 -16.54 -8.54
CA LEU A 699 -31.79 -15.75 -9.74
C LEU A 699 -30.29 -15.80 -10.08
N HIS A 700 -29.42 -15.62 -9.10
CA HIS A 700 -27.99 -15.56 -9.30
C HIS A 700 -27.34 -16.92 -9.60
N LEU A 701 -27.98 -18.00 -9.15
CA LEU A 701 -27.62 -19.37 -9.53
C LEU A 701 -28.32 -19.83 -10.83
N LEU A 702 -29.13 -18.96 -11.47
CA LEU A 702 -29.94 -19.27 -12.66
C LEU A 702 -30.89 -20.43 -12.45
N LYS A 703 -31.44 -20.62 -11.24
CA LYS A 703 -32.37 -21.69 -10.86
C LYS A 703 -33.83 -21.19 -10.70
N SER A 704 -34.04 -19.89 -10.80
CA SER A 704 -35.38 -19.29 -10.64
C SER A 704 -36.28 -19.61 -11.82
N PRO A 705 -37.54 -20.03 -11.62
CA PRO A 705 -38.54 -20.20 -12.68
C PRO A 705 -38.84 -18.90 -13.44
N LEU A 706 -38.60 -17.73 -12.84
CA LEU A 706 -38.74 -16.44 -13.51
C LEU A 706 -37.85 -16.26 -14.74
N LEU A 707 -36.82 -17.10 -14.88
CA LEU A 707 -35.86 -17.07 -15.99
C LEU A 707 -36.33 -17.94 -17.19
N ASP A 708 -37.40 -18.68 -17.06
CA ASP A 708 -37.94 -19.56 -18.15
C ASP A 708 -38.56 -18.72 -19.27
N ILE A 709 -39.00 -17.50 -18.96
CA ILE A 709 -39.48 -16.51 -19.95
C ILE A 709 -38.58 -15.26 -19.88
N PRO A 710 -37.43 -15.29 -20.58
CA PRO A 710 -36.49 -14.13 -20.54
C PRO A 710 -37.13 -12.87 -21.12
N VAL A 711 -36.78 -11.72 -20.52
CA VAL A 711 -37.22 -10.39 -21.02
C VAL A 711 -36.43 -9.98 -22.27
N ALA A 712 -35.16 -10.31 -22.31
CA ALA A 712 -34.30 -10.02 -23.44
C ALA A 712 -34.47 -11.06 -24.55
N ARG A 713 -34.23 -10.64 -25.80
CA ARG A 713 -34.29 -11.46 -26.98
C ARG A 713 -33.04 -11.30 -27.83
N TYR A 714 -32.54 -12.40 -28.40
CA TYR A 714 -31.48 -12.41 -29.38
C TYR A 714 -32.06 -12.29 -30.78
N GLN A 715 -31.68 -11.29 -31.53
CA GLN A 715 -32.29 -10.89 -32.80
C GLN A 715 -31.25 -10.55 -33.85
N GLY A 716 -31.70 -10.36 -35.08
CA GLY A 716 -30.92 -9.92 -36.23
C GLY A 716 -30.97 -10.93 -37.36
N GLU A 717 -30.67 -10.49 -38.57
CA GLU A 717 -30.64 -11.30 -39.79
C GLU A 717 -29.19 -11.71 -40.11
N GLY A 718 -28.98 -12.74 -40.94
CA GLY A 718 -27.66 -13.26 -41.29
C GLY A 718 -27.18 -14.42 -40.38
N ASP A 719 -26.04 -15.02 -40.77
CA ASP A 719 -25.50 -16.26 -40.16
C ASP A 719 -24.26 -15.97 -39.26
N ASN A 720 -23.88 -14.69 -39.08
CA ASN A 720 -22.71 -14.35 -38.30
C ASN A 720 -23.05 -14.17 -36.81
N ASP A 721 -22.91 -15.21 -36.03
CA ASP A 721 -23.06 -15.17 -34.57
C ASP A 721 -21.74 -14.86 -33.81
N ARG A 722 -20.69 -14.38 -34.49
CA ARG A 722 -19.40 -14.06 -33.88
C ARG A 722 -19.48 -12.75 -33.09
N ILE A 723 -18.97 -12.73 -31.88
CA ILE A 723 -18.84 -11.52 -31.04
C ILE A 723 -17.62 -10.72 -31.52
N GLU A 724 -17.84 -9.67 -32.28
CA GLU A 724 -16.78 -8.84 -32.88
C GLU A 724 -16.59 -7.53 -32.14
N LYS A 725 -17.68 -6.78 -31.96
CA LYS A 725 -17.73 -5.48 -31.29
C LYS A 725 -18.93 -5.44 -30.35
N ILE A 726 -18.73 -4.97 -29.15
CA ILE A 726 -19.80 -4.79 -28.17
C ILE A 726 -20.17 -3.32 -28.18
N ASP A 727 -21.40 -3.03 -28.59
CA ASP A 727 -21.91 -1.66 -28.76
C ASP A 727 -23.32 -1.55 -28.18
N TYR A 728 -23.47 -0.82 -27.08
CA TYR A 728 -24.76 -0.60 -26.46
C TYR A 728 -25.38 0.70 -26.98
N GLN A 729 -26.54 0.61 -27.57
CA GLN A 729 -27.35 1.72 -28.06
C GLN A 729 -28.50 1.99 -27.08
N GLU A 730 -28.33 3.01 -26.24
CA GLU A 730 -29.28 3.34 -25.16
C GLU A 730 -30.66 3.68 -25.68
N SER A 731 -30.73 4.47 -26.78
CA SER A 731 -32.00 4.86 -27.40
C SER A 731 -32.84 3.69 -27.93
N GLU A 732 -32.14 2.60 -28.33
CA GLU A 732 -32.76 1.38 -28.86
C GLU A 732 -32.92 0.29 -27.78
N GLN A 733 -32.27 0.46 -26.64
CA GLN A 733 -32.13 -0.56 -25.59
C GLN A 733 -31.56 -1.86 -26.12
N ARG A 734 -30.51 -1.77 -27.01
CA ARG A 734 -29.89 -2.90 -27.68
C ARG A 734 -28.40 -2.99 -27.45
N ILE A 735 -27.88 -4.22 -27.35
CA ILE A 735 -26.44 -4.52 -27.38
C ILE A 735 -26.13 -5.22 -28.68
N TYR A 736 -25.42 -4.56 -29.58
CA TYR A 736 -24.90 -5.15 -30.80
C TYR A 736 -23.64 -5.93 -30.52
N ILE A 737 -23.52 -7.18 -31.02
CA ILE A 737 -22.32 -8.03 -30.93
C ILE A 737 -21.50 -8.03 -32.22
N ASN A 738 -22.14 -7.66 -33.34
CA ASN A 738 -21.59 -7.41 -34.68
C ASN A 738 -22.57 -6.54 -35.47
N SER A 739 -22.39 -6.43 -36.77
CA SER A 739 -23.27 -5.65 -37.64
C SER A 739 -24.66 -6.29 -37.89
N GLU A 740 -24.84 -7.58 -37.59
CA GLU A 740 -26.03 -8.36 -37.92
C GLU A 740 -26.87 -8.74 -36.69
N LYS A 741 -26.20 -9.01 -35.57
CA LYS A 741 -26.82 -9.61 -34.41
C LYS A 741 -26.77 -8.70 -33.19
N TYR A 742 -27.86 -8.72 -32.42
CA TYR A 742 -28.00 -7.92 -31.19
C TYR A 742 -28.92 -8.59 -30.16
N PHE A 743 -28.80 -8.16 -28.92
CA PHE A 743 -29.76 -8.40 -27.84
C PHE A 743 -30.59 -7.16 -27.63
N GLU A 744 -31.92 -7.32 -27.52
CA GLU A 744 -32.86 -6.23 -27.28
C GLU A 744 -33.57 -6.31 -25.93
N VAL A 745 -34.26 -5.22 -25.57
CA VAL A 745 -34.96 -5.03 -24.28
C VAL A 745 -34.00 -4.98 -23.10
N ILE A 746 -32.90 -4.22 -23.26
CA ILE A 746 -31.91 -4.02 -22.23
C ILE A 746 -31.90 -2.56 -21.80
N THR A 747 -32.49 -2.28 -20.63
CA THR A 747 -32.56 -0.94 -20.09
C THR A 747 -31.17 -0.43 -19.65
N PRO A 748 -30.93 0.91 -19.61
CA PRO A 748 -29.67 1.48 -19.12
C PRO A 748 -29.30 1.01 -17.71
N GLU A 749 -30.30 0.85 -16.83
CA GLU A 749 -30.09 0.38 -15.46
C GLU A 749 -29.51 -1.04 -15.43
N VAL A 750 -30.04 -1.94 -16.26
CA VAL A 750 -29.58 -3.34 -16.38
C VAL A 750 -28.20 -3.39 -17.08
N TRP A 751 -27.99 -2.60 -18.13
CA TRP A 751 -26.72 -2.52 -18.83
C TRP A 751 -25.59 -2.07 -17.89
N ASN A 752 -25.84 -1.04 -17.09
CA ASN A 752 -24.86 -0.47 -16.18
C ASN A 752 -24.74 -1.23 -14.84
N TYR A 753 -25.45 -2.35 -14.67
CA TYR A 753 -25.43 -3.11 -13.44
C TYR A 753 -24.05 -3.75 -13.20
N HIS A 754 -23.48 -3.46 -12.04
CA HIS A 754 -22.17 -3.98 -11.64
C HIS A 754 -22.28 -4.97 -10.49
N ILE A 755 -21.45 -5.99 -10.55
CA ILE A 755 -21.17 -6.89 -9.43
C ILE A 755 -19.65 -6.84 -9.21
N GLY A 756 -19.27 -6.34 -8.04
CA GLY A 756 -17.87 -6.02 -7.80
C GLY A 756 -17.34 -4.98 -8.80
N GLY A 757 -16.17 -5.22 -9.34
CA GLY A 757 -15.54 -4.37 -10.36
C GLY A 757 -16.02 -4.66 -11.80
N TYR A 758 -17.03 -5.52 -11.98
CA TYR A 758 -17.47 -5.94 -13.32
C TYR A 758 -18.84 -5.39 -13.69
N GLN A 759 -18.93 -4.66 -14.81
CA GLN A 759 -20.17 -4.47 -15.53
C GLN A 759 -20.56 -5.82 -16.16
N VAL A 760 -21.54 -6.50 -15.58
CA VAL A 760 -21.80 -7.92 -15.80
C VAL A 760 -21.99 -8.27 -17.27
N LEU A 761 -22.92 -7.60 -17.94
CA LEU A 761 -23.28 -7.90 -19.33
C LEU A 761 -22.13 -7.66 -20.31
N GLN A 762 -21.42 -6.53 -20.13
CA GLN A 762 -20.27 -6.20 -20.96
C GLN A 762 -19.12 -7.19 -20.73
N LYS A 763 -18.85 -7.53 -19.48
CA LYS A 763 -17.75 -8.44 -19.12
C LYS A 763 -17.97 -9.82 -19.71
N TYR A 764 -19.18 -10.34 -19.64
CA TYR A 764 -19.53 -11.65 -20.20
C TYR A 764 -19.23 -11.72 -21.70
N LEU A 765 -19.71 -10.74 -22.49
CA LEU A 765 -19.47 -10.66 -23.91
C LEU A 765 -17.98 -10.39 -24.24
N LYS A 766 -17.33 -9.51 -23.48
CA LYS A 766 -15.92 -9.13 -23.71
C LYS A 766 -14.98 -10.34 -23.55
N ASP A 767 -15.26 -11.22 -22.59
CA ASP A 767 -14.47 -12.45 -22.39
C ASP A 767 -14.67 -13.49 -23.50
N ARG A 768 -15.73 -13.34 -24.30
CA ARG A 768 -16.08 -14.19 -25.44
C ARG A 768 -15.79 -13.52 -26.80
N LYS A 769 -15.14 -12.35 -26.80
CA LYS A 769 -14.82 -11.64 -28.06
C LYS A 769 -14.00 -12.52 -29.01
N GLY A 770 -14.44 -12.59 -30.29
CA GLY A 770 -13.86 -13.45 -31.31
C GLY A 770 -14.42 -14.88 -31.35
N ARG A 771 -15.31 -15.28 -30.40
CA ARG A 771 -16.00 -16.57 -30.37
C ARG A 771 -17.41 -16.43 -30.97
N ILE A 772 -17.99 -17.54 -31.33
CA ILE A 772 -19.42 -17.64 -31.71
C ILE A 772 -20.26 -17.55 -30.43
N MET A 773 -21.41 -16.89 -30.49
CA MET A 773 -22.38 -16.81 -29.42
C MET A 773 -23.19 -18.12 -29.35
N GLU A 774 -22.61 -19.15 -28.73
CA GLU A 774 -23.17 -20.49 -28.68
C GLU A 774 -24.42 -20.62 -27.82
N ASP A 775 -24.53 -19.80 -26.77
CA ASP A 775 -25.62 -19.86 -25.78
C ASP A 775 -26.25 -18.47 -25.55
N ALA A 776 -26.96 -17.97 -26.57
CA ALA A 776 -27.73 -16.74 -26.47
C ALA A 776 -28.87 -16.82 -25.42
N PRO A 777 -29.58 -17.97 -25.25
CA PRO A 777 -30.55 -18.13 -24.17
C PRO A 777 -29.97 -17.90 -22.78
N HIS A 778 -28.76 -18.36 -22.48
CA HIS A 778 -28.08 -18.13 -21.21
C HIS A 778 -27.86 -16.62 -20.95
N TYR A 779 -27.41 -15.89 -21.97
CA TYR A 779 -27.24 -14.43 -21.85
C TYR A 779 -28.57 -13.70 -21.63
N CYS A 780 -29.64 -14.09 -22.32
CA CYS A 780 -30.99 -13.55 -22.09
C CYS A 780 -31.48 -13.82 -20.64
N ARG A 781 -31.17 -14.98 -20.07
CA ARG A 781 -31.46 -15.30 -18.67
C ARG A 781 -30.65 -14.42 -17.69
N ILE A 782 -29.39 -14.11 -18.01
CA ILE A 782 -28.57 -13.17 -17.22
C ILE A 782 -29.21 -11.78 -17.20
N VAL A 783 -29.62 -11.25 -18.35
CA VAL A 783 -30.32 -9.95 -18.44
C VAL A 783 -31.56 -9.94 -17.55
N THR A 784 -32.36 -11.01 -17.62
CA THR A 784 -33.58 -11.16 -16.82
C THR A 784 -33.26 -11.25 -15.32
N ALA A 785 -32.21 -12.01 -14.95
CA ALA A 785 -31.77 -12.12 -13.57
C ALA A 785 -31.37 -10.74 -12.99
N LEU A 786 -30.62 -9.94 -13.74
CA LEU A 786 -30.24 -8.59 -13.32
C LEU A 786 -31.44 -7.66 -13.17
N GLN A 787 -32.39 -7.69 -14.13
CA GLN A 787 -33.60 -6.88 -14.03
C GLN A 787 -34.41 -7.25 -12.77
N LYS A 788 -34.62 -8.55 -12.53
CA LYS A 788 -35.34 -9.03 -11.34
C LYS A 788 -34.58 -8.76 -10.04
N THR A 789 -33.27 -8.78 -10.08
CA THR A 789 -32.43 -8.36 -8.95
C THR A 789 -32.71 -6.92 -8.55
N ILE A 790 -32.78 -6.01 -9.51
CA ILE A 790 -33.09 -4.60 -9.28
C ILE A 790 -34.50 -4.42 -8.67
N GLU A 791 -35.47 -5.19 -9.15
CA GLU A 791 -36.85 -5.16 -8.62
C GLU A 791 -36.89 -5.65 -7.16
N ILE A 792 -36.16 -6.72 -6.83
CA ILE A 792 -36.09 -7.28 -5.47
C ILE A 792 -35.31 -6.34 -4.53
N GLN A 793 -34.26 -5.69 -5.01
CA GLN A 793 -33.52 -4.72 -4.22
C GLN A 793 -34.40 -3.57 -3.72
N LYS A 794 -35.33 -3.09 -4.54
CA LYS A 794 -36.30 -2.07 -4.14
C LYS A 794 -37.21 -2.55 -2.99
N GLN A 795 -37.60 -3.84 -2.99
CA GLN A 795 -38.39 -4.43 -1.90
C GLN A 795 -37.55 -4.59 -0.62
N ILE A 796 -36.31 -5.03 -0.76
CA ILE A 796 -35.37 -5.14 0.35
C ILE A 796 -35.13 -3.78 1.01
N ASP A 797 -34.96 -2.71 0.22
CA ASP A 797 -34.71 -1.36 0.73
C ASP A 797 -35.93 -0.78 1.49
N ILE A 798 -37.17 -1.23 1.18
CA ILE A 798 -38.35 -0.90 1.98
C ILE A 798 -38.32 -1.61 3.34
N LEU A 799 -37.86 -2.87 3.36
CA LEU A 799 -37.85 -3.70 4.56
C LEU A 799 -36.72 -3.37 5.51
N HIS A 800 -35.56 -2.99 4.97
CA HIS A 800 -34.30 -2.85 5.73
C HIS A 800 -34.38 -1.85 6.91
N PRO A 801 -34.99 -0.67 6.79
CA PRO A 801 -35.11 0.26 7.92
C PRO A 801 -35.88 -0.32 9.12
N GLU A 802 -36.87 -1.19 8.87
CA GLU A 802 -37.63 -1.84 9.94
C GLU A 802 -36.76 -2.87 10.69
N ILE A 803 -35.94 -3.61 9.95
CA ILE A 803 -34.97 -4.56 10.52
C ILE A 803 -34.03 -3.87 11.50
N GLU A 804 -33.54 -2.68 11.17
CA GLU A 804 -32.60 -1.97 12.02
C GLU A 804 -33.21 -1.33 13.28
N LYS A 805 -34.53 -1.33 13.45
CA LYS A 805 -35.16 -0.72 14.64
C LYS A 805 -34.78 -1.47 15.93
N ASP A 806 -34.82 -2.78 15.88
CA ASP A 806 -34.50 -3.62 17.05
C ASP A 806 -33.69 -4.85 16.65
N LEU A 807 -32.51 -5.00 17.24
CA LEU A 807 -31.49 -5.96 16.83
C LEU A 807 -31.04 -6.86 17.96
N ILE A 808 -30.77 -8.09 17.61
CA ILE A 808 -30.15 -9.09 18.49
C ILE A 808 -28.71 -8.66 18.83
N VAL A 809 -28.38 -8.64 20.10
CA VAL A 809 -27.03 -8.38 20.62
C VAL A 809 -26.30 -9.70 20.84
N PHE A 810 -25.11 -9.84 20.24
CA PHE A 810 -24.26 -11.02 20.32
C PHE A 810 -23.17 -10.88 21.36
#